data_794a740fbaf674d13e1d878c53dbc203
#
_entry.id   794a740fbaf674d13e1d878c53dbc203
#
_cell.length_a   1.000
_cell.length_b   1.000
_cell.length_c   1.000
_cell.angle_alpha   90.00
_cell.angle_beta   90.00
_cell.angle_gamma   90.00
#
_symmetry.space_group_name_H-M   'P 1'
#
loop_
_entity.id
_entity.type
_entity.pdbx_description
1 polymer ?
#
loop_
_entity_poly.entity_id
_entity_poly.type
_entity_poly.pdbx_seq_one_letter_code
_entity_poly.pdbx_strand_id
1 'polypeptide(L)'
;MNAILIKLFATALTLSQVTTRPDAVRTQFDPFTDQAEVVRLLRDGCAHMRKAFDIEDINLDELITTAMEDPSSVAGPAAPKILHGLNLDELNTSYKQFCKGENPAISPFNAREVIEFYDNATKDLPTAEALRDKALPGMTRILDGAGKPFAETFEPNGRRLVVPITAVPNLVQKAFIAAEDKRFESHHGIDERGVIRAFIGNLASPGRPAGGSTITQQVVKNLSVGDDVTYERKIREMIVASRLERILTKPQILGLYLNGIYLGRGAYGIEMAAQSYFGKSVGQLTLPEAALLAGMPKGPNFYSPDKYPERARERRAYVLARLKEEGTITEAEMNAAVNADLGLKPVDATRRDSGFYVVDYLNREARTFAGVDSLTAGSFTVRSTINAGLQRAVESALQDGLANYERSTGRQSYTGPELNLADSIRRIQAATPAPEGAVQAAPGVTGVRAEPAKDHAKDLAKPETKPGAKAPRPKVAAVPQAKPIWLRALESSRPTLYDVHWPVAVVLEAGRGPVKVGLADGRTVILDPGIARNRLQLYDVVRVKLTEGRGAARAQLRVRPNVQGAALVLENQTGRILAMAGGFSYPMSQLNRVTQAVRQPGSTLKPLTYLAALNAGLQPNTLVLDSPVTLPPIGGAGDSWSPKNYEGGGSGPTTLRRGLEFSKNLVTARLLQGGIAPKAPASLKRVCDIALEAQIYAECEPYYPFVLGAQPVRMLDLAGFYAAVANEGARPASYALESVERDGKALYTHAPREPVRIGSADRVAFYQLKTMLQGVTQHGTAAALSKVSAYVAGKTGTSENENDAWFAGFTNEITVVVWVGYDNADGSRKTLGRGQTGGHVSVPIASNILQAAWANGVPKTPLRGPSSEARPFIADLPIDPHSGQRVAGGGFLEHFRTSGDGKMADTQFRLVPRETLYAMRPDAEDGDLNGAEDGASVAGDYYGNMTGERPAPDPLDPFGERQPPRSRRAQGDLDSYGQDAYRPWPGQTARSPFGEEEVRRPRRRDPDYLFGEDPGY
;
A
#
# COMPACT_ATOMS: atom_id res chain seq x y z
N MET A 1 -39.42 -26.69 -19.22
CA MET A 1 -39.02 -26.05 -17.98
C MET A 1 -39.64 -26.76 -16.75
N ASN A 2 -40.96 -27.06 -16.77
CA ASN A 2 -41.65 -27.70 -15.68
C ASN A 2 -41.18 -29.15 -15.38
N ALA A 3 -40.97 -29.97 -16.41
CA ALA A 3 -40.46 -31.33 -16.24
C ALA A 3 -39.06 -31.40 -15.63
N ILE A 4 -38.20 -30.41 -15.94
CA ILE A 4 -36.88 -30.30 -15.37
C ILE A 4 -36.97 -29.89 -13.90
N LEU A 5 -37.87 -28.97 -13.54
CA LEU A 5 -38.08 -28.53 -12.15
C LEU A 5 -38.62 -29.64 -11.24
N ILE A 6 -39.53 -30.47 -11.74
CA ILE A 6 -40.06 -31.65 -11.03
C ILE A 6 -38.97 -32.72 -10.87
N LYS A 7 -38.19 -32.98 -11.93
CA LYS A 7 -37.03 -33.87 -11.88
C LYS A 7 -36.00 -33.39 -10.85
N LEU A 8 -35.68 -32.09 -10.84
CA LEU A 8 -34.75 -31.46 -9.87
C LEU A 8 -35.27 -31.56 -8.42
N PHE A 9 -36.58 -31.41 -8.26
CA PHE A 9 -37.23 -31.50 -6.95
C PHE A 9 -37.25 -32.92 -6.39
N ALA A 10 -37.59 -33.91 -7.25
CA ALA A 10 -37.52 -35.33 -6.89
C ALA A 10 -36.08 -35.76 -6.57
N THR A 11 -35.12 -35.30 -7.36
CA THR A 11 -33.68 -35.56 -7.10
C THR A 11 -33.20 -34.98 -5.77
N ALA A 12 -33.59 -33.75 -5.42
CA ALA A 12 -33.22 -33.11 -4.14
C ALA A 12 -33.83 -33.87 -2.95
N LEU A 13 -35.06 -34.33 -3.04
CA LEU A 13 -35.72 -35.13 -2.00
C LEU A 13 -35.10 -36.53 -1.85
N THR A 14 -34.79 -37.19 -2.96
CA THR A 14 -34.13 -38.49 -2.98
C THR A 14 -32.75 -38.42 -2.33
N LEU A 15 -32.00 -37.35 -2.66
CA LEU A 15 -30.70 -37.04 -2.05
C LEU A 15 -30.80 -36.77 -0.55
N SER A 16 -31.85 -36.10 -0.08
CA SER A 16 -32.08 -35.90 1.36
C SER A 16 -32.24 -37.22 2.07
N GLN A 17 -32.95 -38.18 1.51
CA GLN A 17 -33.19 -39.52 2.12
C GLN A 17 -31.94 -40.43 2.11
N VAL A 18 -31.24 -40.50 0.99
CA VAL A 18 -29.96 -41.22 0.87
C VAL A 18 -28.95 -40.71 1.90
N THR A 19 -29.03 -39.41 2.20
CA THR A 19 -28.12 -38.78 3.20
C THR A 19 -28.54 -38.92 4.64
N THR A 20 -29.79 -39.31 4.96
CA THR A 20 -30.28 -39.45 6.36
C THR A 20 -30.18 -40.86 6.95
N ARG A 21 -29.79 -41.88 6.19
CA ARG A 21 -29.56 -43.26 6.67
C ARG A 21 -28.07 -43.62 6.65
N PRO A 22 -27.34 -43.43 7.76
CA PRO A 22 -25.88 -43.59 7.76
C PRO A 22 -25.38 -45.03 7.62
N ASP A 23 -26.16 -46.04 8.00
CA ASP A 23 -25.63 -47.39 8.22
C ASP A 23 -25.89 -48.40 7.10
N ALA A 24 -26.77 -48.11 6.13
CA ALA A 24 -27.14 -49.03 5.08
C ALA A 24 -26.46 -48.84 3.71
N VAL A 25 -25.79 -47.73 3.51
CA VAL A 25 -25.30 -47.32 2.18
C VAL A 25 -23.78 -47.49 2.01
N ARG A 26 -23.06 -47.88 3.06
CA ARG A 26 -21.59 -47.90 3.04
C ARG A 26 -20.91 -49.04 2.28
N THR A 27 -21.61 -50.08 1.86
CA THR A 27 -20.90 -51.24 1.34
C THR A 27 -21.18 -51.72 -0.05
N GLN A 28 -22.26 -51.39 -0.76
CA GLN A 28 -22.48 -51.91 -2.13
C GLN A 28 -23.69 -51.32 -2.86
N PHE A 29 -23.87 -50.02 -2.88
CA PHE A 29 -24.87 -49.43 -3.75
C PHE A 29 -24.22 -49.11 -5.09
N ASP A 30 -24.48 -49.95 -6.10
CA ASP A 30 -24.23 -49.66 -7.53
C ASP A 30 -25.52 -49.12 -8.17
N PRO A 31 -25.62 -47.82 -8.41
CA PRO A 31 -26.83 -47.23 -9.00
C PRO A 31 -27.15 -47.72 -10.42
N PHE A 32 -26.24 -48.41 -11.07
CA PHE A 32 -26.46 -48.99 -12.40
C PHE A 32 -27.05 -50.40 -12.37
N THR A 33 -26.89 -51.14 -11.26
CA THR A 33 -27.38 -52.48 -11.13
C THR A 33 -28.64 -52.57 -10.27
N ASP A 34 -28.97 -51.57 -9.47
CA ASP A 34 -30.08 -51.64 -8.49
C ASP A 34 -31.21 -50.66 -8.81
N GLN A 35 -31.77 -50.79 -10.02
CA GLN A 35 -32.91 -49.99 -10.50
C GLN A 35 -34.14 -50.06 -9.56
N ALA A 36 -34.36 -51.16 -8.91
CA ALA A 36 -35.48 -51.34 -7.97
C ALA A 36 -35.31 -50.43 -6.71
N GLU A 37 -34.11 -50.26 -6.22
CA GLU A 37 -33.81 -49.40 -5.06
C GLU A 37 -33.95 -47.92 -5.45
N VAL A 38 -33.53 -47.48 -6.66
CA VAL A 38 -33.74 -46.11 -7.10
C VAL A 38 -35.23 -45.79 -7.22
N VAL A 39 -36.04 -46.74 -7.76
CA VAL A 39 -37.49 -46.58 -7.85
C VAL A 39 -38.12 -46.54 -6.45
N ARG A 40 -37.61 -47.35 -5.51
CA ARG A 40 -38.06 -47.33 -4.11
C ARG A 40 -37.79 -46.00 -3.46
N LEU A 41 -36.58 -45.46 -3.60
CA LEU A 41 -36.17 -44.17 -3.04
C LEU A 41 -36.99 -43.00 -3.64
N LEU A 42 -37.35 -43.07 -4.95
CA LEU A 42 -38.23 -42.08 -5.57
C LEU A 42 -39.65 -42.13 -5.01
N ARG A 43 -40.20 -43.35 -4.75
CA ARG A 43 -41.51 -43.55 -4.09
C ARG A 43 -41.48 -43.06 -2.64
N ASP A 44 -40.44 -43.38 -1.88
CA ASP A 44 -40.24 -42.92 -0.49
C ASP A 44 -40.14 -41.40 -0.46
N GLY A 45 -39.55 -40.77 -1.47
CA GLY A 45 -39.50 -39.33 -1.66
C GLY A 45 -40.88 -38.70 -1.81
N CYS A 46 -41.77 -39.29 -2.61
CA CYS A 46 -43.15 -38.84 -2.73
C CYS A 46 -43.97 -39.04 -1.43
N ALA A 47 -43.77 -40.15 -0.69
CA ALA A 47 -44.36 -40.36 0.64
C ALA A 47 -43.86 -39.36 1.67
N HIS A 48 -42.57 -39.00 1.64
CA HIS A 48 -41.97 -38.00 2.51
C HIS A 48 -42.47 -36.59 2.17
N MET A 49 -42.71 -36.26 0.90
CA MET A 49 -43.34 -35.02 0.47
C MET A 49 -44.72 -34.89 1.14
N ARG A 50 -45.56 -35.91 1.10
CA ARG A 50 -46.90 -35.88 1.71
C ARG A 50 -46.84 -35.62 3.21
N LYS A 51 -45.93 -36.28 3.92
CA LYS A 51 -45.75 -36.11 5.35
C LYS A 51 -45.16 -34.77 5.75
N ALA A 52 -44.24 -34.23 4.95
CA ALA A 52 -43.58 -32.95 5.20
C ALA A 52 -44.52 -31.74 5.02
N PHE A 53 -45.60 -31.89 4.28
CA PHE A 53 -46.59 -30.84 4.01
C PHE A 53 -47.73 -30.79 5.00
N ASP A 54 -47.83 -31.76 5.96
CA ASP A 54 -49.09 -31.99 6.69
C ASP A 54 -50.29 -32.22 5.74
N ILE A 55 -50.02 -32.85 4.59
CA ILE A 55 -50.97 -33.03 3.49
C ILE A 55 -51.86 -34.25 3.74
N GLU A 56 -51.88 -34.80 4.96
CA GLU A 56 -52.90 -35.84 5.27
C GLU A 56 -54.32 -35.29 5.09
N ASP A 57 -54.51 -33.97 5.19
CA ASP A 57 -55.80 -33.29 5.03
C ASP A 57 -55.96 -32.50 3.68
N ILE A 58 -54.96 -32.43 2.82
CA ILE A 58 -55.08 -31.74 1.53
C ILE A 58 -55.04 -32.77 0.39
N ASN A 59 -56.17 -32.96 -0.25
CA ASN A 59 -56.27 -33.77 -1.48
C ASN A 59 -55.56 -33.04 -2.60
N LEU A 60 -54.31 -33.41 -2.92
CA LEU A 60 -53.48 -32.76 -3.95
C LEU A 60 -54.15 -32.94 -5.36
N ASP A 61 -54.91 -33.99 -5.60
CA ASP A 61 -55.71 -34.21 -6.81
C ASP A 61 -56.85 -33.18 -6.92
N GLU A 62 -57.50 -32.89 -5.78
CA GLU A 62 -58.56 -31.89 -5.70
C GLU A 62 -58.01 -30.48 -5.89
N LEU A 63 -56.82 -30.22 -5.33
CA LEU A 63 -56.14 -28.95 -5.50
C LEU A 63 -55.66 -28.69 -6.95
N ILE A 64 -55.13 -29.74 -7.62
CA ILE A 64 -54.73 -29.68 -9.03
C ILE A 64 -55.97 -29.59 -9.94
N THR A 65 -57.01 -30.35 -9.64
CA THR A 65 -58.28 -30.32 -10.39
C THR A 65 -58.97 -28.96 -10.21
N THR A 66 -59.04 -28.46 -8.99
CA THR A 66 -59.58 -27.11 -8.69
C THR A 66 -58.78 -26.00 -9.34
N ALA A 67 -57.45 -26.13 -9.36
CA ALA A 67 -56.56 -25.17 -10.06
C ALA A 67 -56.69 -25.23 -11.60
N MET A 68 -57.11 -26.38 -12.15
CA MET A 68 -57.42 -26.55 -13.57
C MET A 68 -58.82 -25.98 -13.92
N GLU A 69 -59.80 -26.12 -13.02
CA GLU A 69 -61.17 -25.63 -13.23
C GLU A 69 -61.30 -24.13 -12.87
N ASP A 70 -60.69 -23.66 -11.79
CA ASP A 70 -60.68 -22.29 -11.38
C ASP A 70 -59.33 -21.85 -10.82
N PRO A 71 -58.42 -21.38 -11.71
CA PRO A 71 -57.13 -20.91 -11.29
C PRO A 71 -57.13 -19.80 -10.23
N SER A 72 -58.19 -19.03 -10.11
CA SER A 72 -58.32 -17.92 -9.18
C SER A 72 -58.55 -18.36 -7.72
N SER A 73 -59.12 -19.57 -7.53
CA SER A 73 -59.40 -20.14 -6.20
C SER A 73 -58.14 -20.52 -5.42
N VAL A 74 -57.05 -20.83 -6.11
CA VAL A 74 -55.84 -21.36 -5.52
C VAL A 74 -54.76 -20.25 -5.26
N ALA A 75 -54.75 -19.19 -6.06
CA ALA A 75 -53.68 -18.20 -6.05
C ALA A 75 -54.13 -16.71 -6.03
N GLY A 76 -55.40 -16.44 -5.80
CA GLY A 76 -55.96 -15.08 -5.80
C GLY A 76 -56.05 -14.41 -7.18
N PRO A 77 -56.38 -13.09 -7.27
CA PRO A 77 -56.71 -12.44 -8.54
C PRO A 77 -55.55 -12.37 -9.57
N ALA A 78 -54.32 -12.71 -9.20
CA ALA A 78 -53.17 -12.77 -10.13
C ALA A 78 -52.97 -14.16 -10.80
N ALA A 79 -53.71 -15.16 -10.36
CA ALA A 79 -53.59 -16.56 -10.81
C ALA A 79 -53.76 -16.80 -12.32
N PRO A 80 -54.68 -16.16 -13.03
CA PRO A 80 -54.89 -16.43 -14.45
C PRO A 80 -53.67 -16.17 -15.33
N LYS A 81 -52.84 -15.17 -15.01
CA LYS A 81 -51.64 -14.84 -15.80
C LYS A 81 -50.47 -15.81 -15.55
N ILE A 82 -50.45 -16.45 -14.39
CA ILE A 82 -49.36 -17.35 -13.99
C ILE A 82 -49.59 -18.75 -14.53
N LEU A 83 -50.85 -19.20 -14.50
CA LEU A 83 -51.25 -20.54 -14.95
C LEU A 83 -51.27 -20.68 -16.46
N HIS A 84 -51.46 -19.58 -17.21
CA HIS A 84 -51.37 -19.59 -18.67
C HIS A 84 -49.97 -19.97 -19.23
N GLY A 85 -48.93 -19.89 -18.43
CA GLY A 85 -47.57 -20.32 -18.82
C GLY A 85 -47.20 -21.72 -18.37
N LEU A 86 -48.06 -22.41 -17.59
CA LEU A 86 -47.82 -23.74 -17.08
C LEU A 86 -48.65 -24.75 -17.87
N ASN A 87 -48.00 -25.79 -18.40
CA ASN A 87 -48.76 -26.95 -18.94
C ASN A 87 -49.20 -27.82 -17.74
N LEU A 88 -50.41 -27.51 -17.23
CA LEU A 88 -51.02 -28.20 -16.07
C LEU A 88 -51.28 -29.69 -16.35
N ASP A 89 -51.58 -30.04 -17.61
CA ASP A 89 -51.75 -31.45 -18.02
C ASP A 89 -50.43 -32.23 -17.94
N GLU A 90 -49.35 -31.61 -18.35
CA GLU A 90 -48.01 -32.19 -18.21
C GLU A 90 -47.57 -32.29 -16.71
N LEU A 91 -47.92 -31.30 -15.88
CA LEU A 91 -47.66 -31.32 -14.43
C LEU A 91 -48.46 -32.45 -13.76
N ASN A 92 -49.77 -32.57 -14.05
CA ASN A 92 -50.64 -33.60 -13.53
C ASN A 92 -50.23 -35.01 -14.05
N THR A 93 -49.89 -35.12 -15.32
CA THR A 93 -49.40 -36.37 -15.88
C THR A 93 -48.09 -36.81 -15.23
N SER A 94 -47.15 -35.88 -15.04
CA SER A 94 -45.88 -36.14 -14.35
C SER A 94 -46.10 -36.52 -12.89
N TYR A 95 -46.99 -35.84 -12.15
CA TYR A 95 -47.34 -36.19 -10.75
C TYR A 95 -47.96 -37.61 -10.64
N LYS A 96 -48.92 -37.92 -11.53
CA LYS A 96 -49.55 -39.27 -11.59
C LYS A 96 -48.55 -40.37 -11.91
N GLN A 97 -47.66 -40.12 -12.89
CA GLN A 97 -46.62 -41.07 -13.26
C GLN A 97 -45.59 -41.31 -12.11
N PHE A 98 -45.16 -40.26 -11.44
CA PHE A 98 -44.10 -40.35 -10.45
C PHE A 98 -44.59 -40.68 -9.04
N CYS A 99 -45.76 -40.16 -8.62
CA CYS A 99 -46.21 -40.26 -7.22
C CYS A 99 -47.35 -41.21 -6.99
N LYS A 100 -48.20 -41.44 -7.97
CA LYS A 100 -49.33 -42.44 -7.90
C LYS A 100 -48.95 -43.80 -8.46
N GLY A 101 -47.91 -43.91 -9.24
CA GLY A 101 -47.50 -45.22 -9.79
C GLY A 101 -48.45 -45.74 -10.85
N GLU A 102 -49.21 -44.87 -11.52
CA GLU A 102 -50.13 -45.28 -12.58
C GLU A 102 -49.41 -45.73 -13.86
N ASN A 103 -48.10 -45.57 -13.92
CA ASN A 103 -47.27 -46.14 -14.99
C ASN A 103 -46.07 -46.88 -14.38
N PRO A 104 -46.04 -48.19 -14.33
CA PRO A 104 -44.95 -48.97 -13.75
C PRO A 104 -43.63 -48.92 -14.52
N ALA A 105 -43.66 -48.38 -15.73
CA ALA A 105 -42.46 -48.14 -16.50
C ALA A 105 -41.92 -46.71 -16.29
N ILE A 106 -41.31 -46.45 -15.11
CA ILE A 106 -40.24 -45.45 -15.06
C ILE A 106 -39.18 -46.01 -16.00
N SER A 107 -39.11 -45.43 -17.21
CA SER A 107 -38.14 -45.88 -18.19
C SER A 107 -36.75 -45.92 -17.56
N PRO A 108 -36.00 -47.03 -17.74
CA PRO A 108 -34.57 -47.08 -17.32
C PRO A 108 -33.75 -45.87 -17.78
N PHE A 109 -34.20 -45.24 -18.87
CA PHE A 109 -33.65 -44.01 -19.45
C PHE A 109 -33.70 -42.80 -18.46
N ASN A 110 -34.79 -42.67 -17.71
CA ASN A 110 -34.93 -41.53 -16.78
C ASN A 110 -34.08 -41.68 -15.49
N ALA A 111 -33.89 -42.89 -15.03
CA ALA A 111 -33.01 -43.19 -13.89
C ALA A 111 -31.55 -42.90 -14.28
N ARG A 112 -31.15 -43.25 -15.48
CA ARG A 112 -29.79 -42.99 -15.99
C ARG A 112 -29.51 -41.50 -16.15
N GLU A 113 -30.44 -40.72 -16.68
CA GLU A 113 -30.29 -39.27 -16.78
C GLU A 113 -30.14 -38.60 -15.40
N VAL A 114 -30.86 -39.07 -14.39
CA VAL A 114 -30.76 -38.57 -13.01
C VAL A 114 -29.42 -38.93 -12.40
N ILE A 115 -28.90 -40.14 -12.64
CA ILE A 115 -27.60 -40.59 -12.15
C ILE A 115 -26.48 -39.82 -12.87
N GLU A 116 -26.53 -39.72 -14.20
CA GLU A 116 -25.55 -38.95 -14.98
C GLU A 116 -25.54 -37.45 -14.57
N PHE A 117 -26.71 -36.90 -14.29
CA PHE A 117 -26.80 -35.51 -13.74
C PHE A 117 -26.21 -35.41 -12.34
N TYR A 118 -26.45 -36.39 -11.44
CA TYR A 118 -25.87 -36.42 -10.10
C TYR A 118 -24.37 -36.59 -10.18
N ASP A 119 -23.84 -37.48 -10.97
CA ASP A 119 -22.40 -37.70 -11.14
C ASP A 119 -21.74 -36.45 -11.70
N ASN A 120 -22.32 -35.78 -12.68
CA ASN A 120 -21.84 -34.51 -13.20
C ASN A 120 -21.91 -33.40 -12.12
N ALA A 121 -23.00 -33.32 -11.38
CA ALA A 121 -23.17 -32.33 -10.33
C ALA A 121 -22.24 -32.58 -9.14
N THR A 122 -21.80 -33.82 -8.87
CA THR A 122 -20.87 -34.17 -7.78
C THR A 122 -19.42 -34.21 -8.21
N LYS A 123 -19.14 -34.20 -9.50
CA LYS A 123 -17.78 -34.14 -10.03
C LYS A 123 -17.07 -32.87 -9.50
N ASP A 124 -15.87 -33.04 -9.00
CA ASP A 124 -15.02 -31.96 -8.46
C ASP A 124 -15.60 -31.20 -7.25
N LEU A 125 -16.59 -31.76 -6.55
CA LEU A 125 -17.06 -31.17 -5.31
C LEU A 125 -16.04 -31.42 -4.18
N PRO A 126 -15.73 -30.39 -3.37
CA PRO A 126 -14.87 -30.56 -2.21
C PRO A 126 -15.53 -31.55 -1.22
N THR A 127 -14.69 -32.33 -0.53
CA THR A 127 -15.18 -33.18 0.56
C THR A 127 -15.65 -32.31 1.73
N ALA A 128 -16.52 -32.84 2.54
CA ALA A 128 -17.03 -32.13 3.71
C ALA A 128 -15.91 -31.85 4.72
N GLU A 129 -14.93 -32.76 4.84
CA GLU A 129 -13.73 -32.60 5.64
C GLU A 129 -12.86 -31.44 5.14
N ALA A 130 -12.63 -31.35 3.82
CA ALA A 130 -11.88 -30.25 3.21
C ALA A 130 -12.56 -28.89 3.45
N LEU A 131 -13.89 -28.83 3.49
CA LEU A 131 -14.64 -27.62 3.82
C LEU A 131 -14.58 -27.29 5.30
N ARG A 132 -14.64 -28.29 6.18
CA ARG A 132 -14.47 -28.10 7.63
C ARG A 132 -13.11 -27.51 7.95
N ASP A 133 -12.07 -28.04 7.31
CA ASP A 133 -10.67 -27.68 7.59
C ASP A 133 -10.24 -26.41 6.82
N LYS A 134 -11.08 -25.96 5.89
CA LYS A 134 -10.84 -24.73 5.15
C LYS A 134 -10.97 -23.51 6.06
N ALA A 135 -9.83 -22.94 6.44
CA ALA A 135 -9.82 -21.69 7.17
C ALA A 135 -10.53 -20.57 6.36
N LEU A 136 -11.43 -19.85 6.99
CA LEU A 136 -12.00 -18.65 6.40
C LEU A 136 -10.87 -17.60 6.27
N PRO A 137 -10.61 -17.07 5.04
CA PRO A 137 -9.62 -16.02 4.90
C PRO A 137 -10.01 -14.84 5.78
N GLY A 138 -9.14 -14.48 6.72
CA GLY A 138 -9.38 -13.45 7.71
C GLY A 138 -8.59 -12.19 7.42
N MET A 139 -8.89 -11.13 8.15
CA MET A 139 -8.16 -9.88 8.10
C MET A 139 -6.99 -9.94 9.09
N THR A 140 -5.80 -9.68 8.61
CA THR A 140 -4.63 -9.46 9.46
C THR A 140 -4.56 -7.98 9.84
N ARG A 141 -4.42 -7.72 11.12
CA ARG A 141 -4.18 -6.40 11.68
C ARG A 141 -2.68 -6.18 11.85
N ILE A 142 -2.19 -5.09 11.30
CA ILE A 142 -0.80 -4.66 11.44
C ILE A 142 -0.78 -3.46 12.38
N LEU A 143 -0.02 -3.56 13.44
CA LEU A 143 0.20 -2.53 14.43
C LEU A 143 1.54 -1.84 14.16
N ASP A 144 1.63 -0.55 14.49
CA ASP A 144 2.88 0.19 14.48
C ASP A 144 3.78 -0.19 15.68
N GLY A 145 4.98 0.40 15.76
CA GLY A 145 5.93 0.15 16.85
C GLY A 145 5.40 0.56 18.25
N ALA A 146 4.40 1.44 18.31
CA ALA A 146 3.72 1.82 19.55
C ALA A 146 2.52 0.90 19.87
N GLY A 147 2.23 -0.09 19.04
CA GLY A 147 1.08 -1.00 19.21
C GLY A 147 -0.25 -0.40 18.74
N LYS A 148 -0.25 0.71 18.02
CA LYS A 148 -1.47 1.32 17.46
C LYS A 148 -1.78 0.71 16.09
N PRO A 149 -3.07 0.66 15.69
CA PRO A 149 -3.46 0.21 14.35
C PRO A 149 -2.74 1.02 13.25
N PHE A 150 -2.06 0.31 12.35
CA PHE A 150 -1.31 0.90 11.23
C PHE A 150 -1.92 0.52 9.88
N ALA A 151 -2.19 -0.77 9.68
CA ALA A 151 -2.71 -1.28 8.43
C ALA A 151 -3.58 -2.52 8.65
N GLU A 152 -4.43 -2.79 7.67
CA GLU A 152 -5.16 -4.04 7.53
C GLU A 152 -4.76 -4.67 6.20
N THR A 153 -4.60 -5.99 6.17
CA THR A 153 -4.41 -6.74 4.94
C THR A 153 -5.31 -7.96 4.91
N PHE A 154 -5.91 -8.23 3.74
CA PHE A 154 -6.89 -9.31 3.55
C PHE A 154 -7.01 -9.62 2.06
N GLU A 155 -7.49 -10.82 1.74
CA GLU A 155 -7.86 -11.20 0.39
C GLU A 155 -9.16 -10.51 -0.05
N PRO A 156 -9.46 -10.43 -1.35
CA PRO A 156 -10.79 -10.02 -1.82
C PRO A 156 -11.87 -10.78 -1.05
N ASN A 157 -12.86 -10.08 -0.52
CA ASN A 157 -13.92 -10.65 0.34
C ASN A 157 -13.45 -11.21 1.69
N GLY A 158 -12.21 -10.93 2.10
CA GLY A 158 -11.58 -11.42 3.32
C GLY A 158 -11.54 -10.44 4.50
N ARG A 159 -12.17 -9.26 4.44
CA ARG A 159 -12.17 -8.31 5.55
C ARG A 159 -13.09 -8.79 6.67
N ARG A 160 -12.60 -9.73 7.45
CA ARG A 160 -13.30 -10.35 8.61
C ARG A 160 -12.39 -10.55 9.81
N LEU A 161 -13.03 -10.52 10.98
CA LEU A 161 -12.43 -10.97 12.23
C LEU A 161 -13.15 -12.24 12.64
N VAL A 162 -12.44 -13.35 12.66
CA VAL A 162 -12.99 -14.65 13.03
C VAL A 162 -13.08 -14.72 14.55
N VAL A 163 -14.25 -15.09 15.06
CA VAL A 163 -14.50 -15.31 16.49
C VAL A 163 -15.11 -16.69 16.73
N PRO A 164 -14.81 -17.37 17.83
CA PRO A 164 -15.49 -18.63 18.17
C PRO A 164 -16.98 -18.37 18.41
N ILE A 165 -17.84 -19.36 18.11
CA ILE A 165 -19.29 -19.23 18.28
C ILE A 165 -19.69 -18.94 19.74
N THR A 166 -18.88 -19.37 20.69
CA THR A 166 -19.07 -19.13 22.13
C THR A 166 -18.90 -17.65 22.50
N ALA A 167 -18.20 -16.86 21.70
CA ALA A 167 -18.07 -15.41 21.89
C ALA A 167 -19.28 -14.64 21.34
N VAL A 168 -20.14 -15.27 20.53
CA VAL A 168 -21.33 -14.65 19.96
C VAL A 168 -22.51 -14.85 20.91
N PRO A 169 -23.14 -13.78 21.44
CA PRO A 169 -24.27 -13.90 22.34
C PRO A 169 -25.43 -14.71 21.74
N ASN A 170 -26.13 -15.48 22.56
CA ASN A 170 -27.27 -16.30 22.12
C ASN A 170 -28.37 -15.43 21.44
N LEU A 171 -28.60 -14.23 21.93
CA LEU A 171 -29.52 -13.27 21.30
C LEU A 171 -29.16 -12.97 19.85
N VAL A 172 -27.85 -12.77 19.55
CA VAL A 172 -27.37 -12.53 18.20
C VAL A 172 -27.56 -13.78 17.33
N GLN A 173 -27.20 -14.95 17.85
CA GLN A 173 -27.39 -16.23 17.16
C GLN A 173 -28.84 -16.43 16.75
N LYS A 174 -29.77 -16.27 17.70
CA LYS A 174 -31.21 -16.37 17.47
C LYS A 174 -31.73 -15.33 16.47
N ALA A 175 -31.22 -14.11 16.49
CA ALA A 175 -31.65 -13.08 15.54
C ALA A 175 -31.34 -13.48 14.08
N PHE A 176 -30.16 -14.05 13.81
CA PHE A 176 -29.81 -14.54 12.49
C PHE A 176 -30.60 -15.78 12.08
N ILE A 177 -30.81 -16.74 13.00
CA ILE A 177 -31.65 -17.92 12.78
C ILE A 177 -33.09 -17.49 12.43
N ALA A 178 -33.69 -16.62 13.23
CA ALA A 178 -35.07 -16.13 13.04
C ALA A 178 -35.22 -15.38 11.71
N ALA A 179 -34.20 -14.64 11.30
CA ALA A 179 -34.21 -13.83 10.06
C ALA A 179 -34.05 -14.67 8.79
N GLU A 180 -33.22 -15.73 8.83
CA GLU A 180 -32.72 -16.42 7.63
C GLU A 180 -33.21 -17.88 7.55
N ASP A 181 -33.33 -18.58 8.67
CA ASP A 181 -33.60 -20.02 8.68
C ASP A 181 -34.32 -20.47 9.98
N LYS A 182 -35.62 -20.20 10.04
CA LYS A 182 -36.46 -20.47 11.23
C LYS A 182 -36.36 -21.92 11.74
N ARG A 183 -36.09 -22.90 10.88
CA ARG A 183 -36.02 -24.33 11.20
C ARG A 183 -34.59 -24.86 11.20
N PHE A 184 -33.61 -24.00 11.37
CA PHE A 184 -32.17 -24.35 11.36
C PHE A 184 -31.85 -25.55 12.25
N GLU A 185 -32.40 -25.61 13.47
CA GLU A 185 -32.15 -26.68 14.42
C GLU A 185 -32.80 -28.03 14.05
N SER A 186 -33.80 -28.03 13.13
CA SER A 186 -34.62 -29.22 12.85
C SER A 186 -34.35 -29.92 11.53
N HIS A 187 -33.78 -29.23 10.56
CA HIS A 187 -33.43 -29.80 9.23
C HIS A 187 -31.98 -30.29 9.18
N HIS A 188 -31.65 -31.10 8.16
CA HIS A 188 -30.30 -31.66 7.92
C HIS A 188 -29.71 -31.09 6.61
N GLY A 189 -29.43 -29.80 6.58
CA GLY A 189 -28.81 -29.06 5.44
C GLY A 189 -29.79 -28.46 4.45
N ILE A 190 -30.96 -29.06 4.29
CA ILE A 190 -32.03 -28.62 3.42
C ILE A 190 -33.31 -28.48 4.22
N ASP A 191 -33.97 -27.34 4.16
CA ASP A 191 -35.33 -27.16 4.66
C ASP A 191 -36.36 -27.53 3.57
N GLU A 192 -36.80 -28.75 3.54
CA GLU A 192 -37.75 -29.29 2.56
C GLU A 192 -39.01 -28.46 2.48
N ARG A 193 -39.62 -28.10 3.62
CA ARG A 193 -40.82 -27.26 3.71
C ARG A 193 -40.58 -25.85 3.17
N GLY A 194 -39.37 -25.29 3.44
CA GLY A 194 -38.92 -23.99 2.94
C GLY A 194 -38.75 -23.97 1.42
N VAL A 195 -38.15 -25.03 0.86
CA VAL A 195 -37.94 -25.16 -0.57
C VAL A 195 -39.28 -25.24 -1.30
N ILE A 196 -40.22 -26.04 -0.78
CA ILE A 196 -41.56 -26.19 -1.38
C ILE A 196 -42.35 -24.88 -1.30
N ARG A 197 -42.33 -24.21 -0.13
CA ARG A 197 -42.98 -22.90 0.01
C ARG A 197 -42.41 -21.87 -0.95
N ALA A 198 -41.09 -21.84 -1.10
CA ALA A 198 -40.42 -20.94 -2.05
C ALA A 198 -40.79 -21.25 -3.50
N PHE A 199 -40.93 -22.56 -3.86
CA PHE A 199 -41.36 -23.01 -5.16
C PHE A 199 -42.79 -22.55 -5.47
N ILE A 200 -43.73 -22.78 -4.59
CA ILE A 200 -45.13 -22.35 -4.73
C ILE A 200 -45.20 -20.81 -4.76
N GLY A 201 -44.49 -20.12 -3.89
CA GLY A 201 -44.45 -18.66 -3.87
C GLY A 201 -43.85 -18.04 -5.14
N ASN A 202 -42.87 -18.68 -5.76
CA ASN A 202 -42.28 -18.26 -7.03
C ASN A 202 -43.18 -18.54 -8.24
N LEU A 203 -44.01 -19.55 -8.16
CA LEU A 203 -45.07 -19.82 -9.13
C LEU A 203 -46.18 -18.76 -9.06
N ALA A 204 -46.53 -18.34 -7.81
CA ALA A 204 -47.58 -17.35 -7.56
C ALA A 204 -47.20 -15.87 -7.79
N SER A 205 -45.93 -15.57 -7.86
CA SER A 205 -45.44 -14.17 -8.00
C SER A 205 -44.18 -14.08 -8.88
N PRO A 206 -44.33 -13.81 -10.18
CA PRO A 206 -43.20 -13.67 -11.10
C PRO A 206 -42.53 -12.28 -10.91
N GLY A 207 -41.85 -12.09 -9.79
CA GLY A 207 -41.13 -10.86 -9.54
C GLY A 207 -39.76 -11.09 -8.90
N ARG A 208 -39.68 -11.32 -7.61
CA ARG A 208 -38.45 -11.67 -6.90
C ARG A 208 -38.62 -13.07 -6.32
N PRO A 209 -37.73 -14.03 -6.63
CA PRO A 209 -37.85 -15.36 -6.09
C PRO A 209 -37.81 -15.32 -4.55
N ALA A 210 -38.78 -15.96 -3.91
CA ALA A 210 -38.78 -16.14 -2.46
C ALA A 210 -37.57 -17.01 -2.08
N GLY A 211 -36.75 -16.56 -1.14
CA GLY A 211 -35.55 -17.27 -0.69
C GLY A 211 -35.94 -18.49 0.18
N GLY A 212 -35.58 -19.69 -0.25
CA GLY A 212 -35.74 -20.93 0.51
C GLY A 212 -34.39 -21.59 0.84
N SER A 213 -33.29 -20.83 0.87
CA SER A 213 -31.96 -21.37 1.15
C SER A 213 -31.70 -21.39 2.66
N THR A 214 -31.23 -22.51 3.18
CA THR A 214 -30.84 -22.66 4.58
C THR A 214 -29.53 -21.95 4.90
N ILE A 215 -29.25 -21.70 6.18
CA ILE A 215 -27.95 -21.20 6.66
C ILE A 215 -26.82 -22.10 6.17
N THR A 216 -27.00 -23.45 6.23
CA THR A 216 -26.00 -24.41 5.75
C THR A 216 -25.71 -24.26 4.26
N GLN A 217 -26.74 -24.06 3.42
CA GLN A 217 -26.56 -23.79 2.00
C GLN A 217 -25.82 -22.46 1.75
N GLN A 218 -26.07 -21.41 2.57
CA GLN A 218 -25.35 -20.15 2.46
C GLN A 218 -23.87 -20.31 2.86
N VAL A 219 -23.54 -21.14 3.84
CA VAL A 219 -22.15 -21.49 4.19
C VAL A 219 -21.46 -22.13 2.98
N VAL A 220 -22.09 -23.13 2.38
CA VAL A 220 -21.53 -23.82 1.21
C VAL A 220 -21.29 -22.85 0.06
N LYS A 221 -22.27 -22.00 -0.24
CA LYS A 221 -22.13 -20.95 -1.25
C LYS A 221 -20.90 -20.09 -1.00
N ASN A 222 -20.71 -19.62 0.22
CA ASN A 222 -19.62 -18.74 0.59
C ASN A 222 -18.24 -19.41 0.60
N LEU A 223 -18.19 -20.75 0.78
CA LEU A 223 -16.93 -21.48 0.88
C LEU A 223 -16.46 -22.13 -0.43
N SER A 224 -17.34 -22.50 -1.37
CA SER A 224 -16.91 -23.40 -2.43
C SER A 224 -17.56 -23.30 -3.82
N VAL A 225 -18.76 -22.72 -3.97
CA VAL A 225 -19.58 -22.98 -5.18
C VAL A 225 -19.65 -21.80 -6.16
N GLY A 226 -18.98 -20.68 -5.89
CA GLY A 226 -18.99 -19.51 -6.79
C GLY A 226 -20.33 -18.76 -6.84
N ASP A 227 -20.38 -17.69 -7.62
CA ASP A 227 -21.53 -16.76 -7.70
C ASP A 227 -22.46 -16.99 -8.90
N ASP A 228 -22.22 -17.98 -9.75
CA ASP A 228 -23.03 -18.26 -10.91
C ASP A 228 -24.48 -18.61 -10.55
N VAL A 229 -25.44 -18.00 -11.25
CA VAL A 229 -26.87 -18.20 -10.99
C VAL A 229 -27.40 -19.33 -11.91
N THR A 230 -27.06 -20.59 -11.59
CA THR A 230 -27.52 -21.77 -12.32
C THR A 230 -28.27 -22.74 -11.40
N TYR A 231 -29.16 -23.54 -11.97
CA TYR A 231 -29.86 -24.62 -11.25
C TYR A 231 -28.87 -25.70 -10.78
N GLU A 232 -27.89 -26.01 -11.61
CA GLU A 232 -26.86 -26.99 -11.32
C GLU A 232 -26.08 -26.58 -10.06
N ARG A 233 -25.66 -25.33 -9.97
CA ARG A 233 -25.04 -24.80 -8.76
C ARG A 233 -25.92 -24.97 -7.52
N LYS A 234 -27.22 -24.71 -7.64
CA LYS A 234 -28.14 -24.85 -6.50
C LYS A 234 -28.26 -26.30 -6.01
N ILE A 235 -28.18 -27.27 -6.90
CA ILE A 235 -28.17 -28.70 -6.55
C ILE A 235 -26.83 -29.05 -5.90
N ARG A 236 -25.73 -28.57 -6.45
CA ARG A 236 -24.38 -28.71 -5.83
C ARG A 236 -24.35 -28.14 -4.40
N GLU A 237 -24.93 -26.96 -4.17
CA GLU A 237 -25.10 -26.40 -2.81
C GLU A 237 -25.86 -27.34 -1.88
N MET A 238 -26.99 -27.91 -2.32
CA MET A 238 -27.82 -28.80 -1.50
C MET A 238 -27.09 -30.09 -1.14
N ILE A 239 -26.40 -30.71 -2.11
CA ILE A 239 -25.61 -31.93 -1.90
C ILE A 239 -24.52 -31.68 -0.84
N VAL A 240 -23.74 -30.60 -1.02
CA VAL A 240 -22.65 -30.27 -0.10
C VAL A 240 -23.18 -29.86 1.26
N ALA A 241 -24.28 -29.11 1.34
CA ALA A 241 -24.92 -28.73 2.60
C ALA A 241 -25.36 -29.96 3.43
N SER A 242 -25.98 -30.95 2.77
CA SER A 242 -26.35 -32.19 3.39
C SER A 242 -25.13 -33.01 3.89
N ARG A 243 -24.06 -33.06 3.09
CA ARG A 243 -22.79 -33.68 3.48
C ARG A 243 -22.14 -32.97 4.67
N LEU A 244 -22.17 -31.64 4.69
CA LEU A 244 -21.55 -30.82 5.75
C LEU A 244 -22.23 -31.06 7.11
N GLU A 245 -23.55 -31.20 7.15
CA GLU A 245 -24.31 -31.47 8.39
C GLU A 245 -24.12 -32.86 9.00
N ARG A 246 -23.47 -33.77 8.26
CA ARG A 246 -23.07 -35.05 8.81
C ARG A 246 -21.82 -35.00 9.68
N ILE A 247 -20.96 -34.02 9.43
CA ILE A 247 -19.64 -33.92 10.09
C ILE A 247 -19.53 -32.70 11.00
N LEU A 248 -20.41 -31.71 10.84
CA LEU A 248 -20.44 -30.48 11.66
C LEU A 248 -21.74 -30.42 12.47
N THR A 249 -21.62 -29.99 13.71
CA THR A 249 -22.76 -29.65 14.56
C THR A 249 -23.41 -28.34 14.15
N LYS A 250 -24.67 -28.10 14.50
CA LYS A 250 -25.38 -26.84 14.25
C LYS A 250 -24.62 -25.61 14.76
N PRO A 251 -24.06 -25.60 15.99
CA PRO A 251 -23.22 -24.48 16.44
C PRO A 251 -21.97 -24.24 15.57
N GLN A 252 -21.33 -25.29 15.04
CA GLN A 252 -20.17 -25.16 14.17
C GLN A 252 -20.56 -24.54 12.81
N ILE A 253 -21.67 -24.97 12.21
CA ILE A 253 -22.21 -24.44 10.97
C ILE A 253 -22.62 -22.98 11.16
N LEU A 254 -23.30 -22.65 12.25
CA LEU A 254 -23.68 -21.27 12.58
C LEU A 254 -22.44 -20.39 12.78
N GLY A 255 -21.38 -20.93 13.38
CA GLY A 255 -20.10 -20.25 13.54
C GLY A 255 -19.45 -19.93 12.20
N LEU A 256 -19.43 -20.87 11.25
CA LEU A 256 -18.95 -20.63 9.88
C LEU A 256 -19.80 -19.60 9.16
N TYR A 257 -21.12 -19.66 9.31
CA TYR A 257 -22.05 -18.68 8.72
C TYR A 257 -21.79 -17.27 9.24
N LEU A 258 -21.80 -17.09 10.56
CA LEU A 258 -21.66 -15.78 11.22
C LEU A 258 -20.29 -15.17 10.97
N ASN A 259 -19.24 -15.95 10.74
CA ASN A 259 -17.91 -15.48 10.36
C ASN A 259 -17.76 -15.25 8.84
N GLY A 260 -18.61 -15.88 8.01
CA GLY A 260 -18.46 -15.85 6.56
C GLY A 260 -19.32 -14.84 5.83
N ILE A 261 -20.49 -14.48 6.38
CA ILE A 261 -21.51 -13.70 5.66
C ILE A 261 -21.13 -12.24 5.48
N TYR A 262 -21.44 -11.69 4.30
CA TYR A 262 -21.26 -10.26 4.00
C TYR A 262 -22.40 -9.43 4.60
N LEU A 263 -22.06 -8.41 5.37
CA LEU A 263 -23.01 -7.58 6.12
C LEU A 263 -22.98 -6.09 5.73
N GLY A 264 -22.36 -5.75 4.60
CA GLY A 264 -22.23 -4.36 4.14
C GLY A 264 -20.97 -3.68 4.68
N ARG A 265 -20.71 -2.40 4.30
CA ARG A 265 -19.51 -1.62 4.65
C ARG A 265 -18.18 -2.34 4.38
N GLY A 266 -18.14 -3.31 3.45
CA GLY A 266 -16.99 -4.17 3.24
C GLY A 266 -16.71 -5.17 4.37
N ALA A 267 -17.62 -5.32 5.33
CA ALA A 267 -17.47 -6.20 6.48
C ALA A 267 -18.02 -7.61 6.19
N TYR A 268 -17.15 -8.59 6.33
CA TYR A 268 -17.51 -10.01 6.34
C TYR A 268 -17.44 -10.53 7.78
N GLY A 269 -18.46 -11.26 8.16
CA GLY A 269 -18.65 -11.79 9.52
C GLY A 269 -19.16 -10.78 10.53
N ILE A 270 -19.77 -11.33 11.57
CA ILE A 270 -20.53 -10.58 12.58
C ILE A 270 -19.65 -9.67 13.45
N GLU A 271 -18.44 -10.11 13.81
CA GLU A 271 -17.53 -9.30 14.62
C GLU A 271 -17.05 -8.05 13.83
N MET A 272 -16.64 -8.24 12.57
CA MET A 272 -16.23 -7.13 11.73
C MET A 272 -17.38 -6.14 11.46
N ALA A 273 -18.60 -6.67 11.30
CA ALA A 273 -19.79 -5.85 11.13
C ALA A 273 -20.11 -5.06 12.43
N ALA A 274 -20.07 -5.70 13.60
CA ALA A 274 -20.28 -5.03 14.88
C ALA A 274 -19.28 -3.87 15.09
N GLN A 275 -18.02 -4.10 14.79
CA GLN A 275 -17.00 -3.04 14.85
C GLN A 275 -17.22 -1.92 13.81
N SER A 276 -17.59 -2.29 12.58
CA SER A 276 -17.76 -1.34 11.49
C SER A 276 -18.99 -0.45 11.67
N TYR A 277 -20.12 -1.00 12.14
CA TYR A 277 -21.38 -0.26 12.30
C TYR A 277 -21.48 0.45 13.63
N PHE A 278 -21.02 -0.18 14.72
CA PHE A 278 -21.24 0.30 16.09
C PHE A 278 -19.94 0.56 16.87
N GLY A 279 -18.79 0.06 16.38
CA GLY A 279 -17.50 0.16 17.05
C GLY A 279 -17.44 -0.63 18.34
N LYS A 280 -18.17 -1.74 18.40
CA LYS A 280 -18.30 -2.65 19.54
C LYS A 280 -17.89 -4.05 19.10
N SER A 281 -17.44 -4.87 20.03
CA SER A 281 -17.37 -6.31 19.83
C SER A 281 -18.77 -6.91 19.73
N VAL A 282 -18.89 -8.03 19.04
CA VAL A 282 -20.16 -8.79 18.92
C VAL A 282 -20.78 -9.09 20.28
N GLY A 283 -19.96 -9.34 21.31
CA GLY A 283 -20.42 -9.57 22.67
C GLY A 283 -21.14 -8.39 23.34
N GLN A 284 -21.00 -7.18 22.78
CA GLN A 284 -21.59 -5.94 23.33
C GLN A 284 -22.79 -5.44 22.52
N LEU A 285 -23.25 -6.20 21.52
CA LEU A 285 -24.39 -5.82 20.70
C LEU A 285 -25.69 -5.82 21.51
N THR A 286 -26.47 -4.77 21.38
CA THR A 286 -27.82 -4.67 21.93
C THR A 286 -28.84 -5.32 21.00
N LEU A 287 -30.06 -5.57 21.48
CA LEU A 287 -31.15 -6.17 20.69
C LEU A 287 -31.42 -5.44 19.38
N PRO A 288 -31.59 -4.10 19.33
CA PRO A 288 -31.84 -3.39 18.07
C PRO A 288 -30.62 -3.47 17.11
N GLU A 289 -29.39 -3.50 17.61
CA GLU A 289 -28.17 -3.61 16.81
C GLU A 289 -28.04 -5.04 16.23
N ALA A 290 -28.27 -6.08 17.05
CA ALA A 290 -28.28 -7.47 16.60
C ALA A 290 -29.35 -7.71 15.53
N ALA A 291 -30.57 -7.21 15.73
CA ALA A 291 -31.66 -7.32 14.76
C ALA A 291 -31.35 -6.57 13.45
N LEU A 292 -30.69 -5.42 13.51
CA LEU A 292 -30.27 -4.69 12.32
C LEU A 292 -29.28 -5.52 11.50
N LEU A 293 -28.23 -6.06 12.13
CA LEU A 293 -27.22 -6.88 11.44
C LEU A 293 -27.81 -8.17 10.89
N ALA A 294 -28.70 -8.83 11.64
CA ALA A 294 -29.40 -10.04 11.19
C ALA A 294 -30.34 -9.78 10.00
N GLY A 295 -30.77 -8.55 9.79
CA GLY A 295 -31.54 -8.13 8.63
C GLY A 295 -30.75 -7.94 7.35
N MET A 296 -29.42 -7.77 7.45
CA MET A 296 -28.54 -7.38 6.33
C MET A 296 -28.32 -8.47 5.28
N PRO A 297 -28.18 -9.79 5.60
CA PRO A 297 -27.81 -10.81 4.63
C PRO A 297 -28.74 -10.87 3.40
N LYS A 298 -30.01 -10.56 3.57
CA LYS A 298 -31.00 -10.56 2.46
C LYS A 298 -30.61 -9.60 1.31
N GLY A 299 -29.84 -8.56 1.59
CA GLY A 299 -29.39 -7.57 0.60
C GLY A 299 -28.64 -6.42 1.25
N PRO A 300 -27.36 -6.59 1.60
CA PRO A 300 -26.59 -5.60 2.37
C PRO A 300 -26.51 -4.22 1.73
N ASN A 301 -26.49 -4.14 0.41
CA ASN A 301 -26.48 -2.88 -0.33
C ASN A 301 -27.89 -2.24 -0.40
N PHE A 302 -28.95 -3.07 -0.47
CA PHE A 302 -30.33 -2.60 -0.55
C PHE A 302 -30.86 -2.13 0.79
N TYR A 303 -30.46 -2.79 1.89
CA TYR A 303 -30.81 -2.45 3.27
C TYR A 303 -29.73 -1.65 4.00
N SER A 304 -28.77 -1.07 3.26
CA SER A 304 -27.68 -0.30 3.85
C SER A 304 -28.21 0.84 4.73
N PRO A 305 -27.94 0.83 6.03
CA PRO A 305 -28.47 1.86 6.93
C PRO A 305 -27.87 3.25 6.68
N ASP A 306 -26.68 3.30 6.05
CA ASP A 306 -26.02 4.55 5.65
C ASP A 306 -26.70 5.22 4.45
N LYS A 307 -27.21 4.40 3.52
CA LYS A 307 -27.80 4.88 2.27
C LYS A 307 -29.33 4.97 2.35
N TYR A 308 -29.95 4.01 3.02
CA TYR A 308 -31.39 3.81 3.06
C TYR A 308 -31.86 3.50 4.49
N PRO A 309 -31.78 4.46 5.43
CA PRO A 309 -32.07 4.24 6.86
C PRO A 309 -33.50 3.71 7.11
N GLU A 310 -34.49 4.15 6.33
CA GLU A 310 -35.86 3.68 6.50
C GLU A 310 -36.01 2.20 6.14
N ARG A 311 -35.46 1.75 5.02
CA ARG A 311 -35.46 0.34 4.65
C ARG A 311 -34.73 -0.54 5.69
N ALA A 312 -33.68 0.01 6.28
CA ALA A 312 -32.95 -0.67 7.34
C ALA A 312 -33.80 -0.80 8.62
N ARG A 313 -34.58 0.24 8.98
CA ARG A 313 -35.56 0.20 10.10
C ARG A 313 -36.67 -0.80 9.84
N GLU A 314 -37.27 -0.80 8.66
CA GLU A 314 -38.28 -1.77 8.26
C GLU A 314 -37.76 -3.21 8.34
N ARG A 315 -36.54 -3.46 7.84
CA ARG A 315 -35.95 -4.79 7.89
C ARG A 315 -35.59 -5.20 9.32
N ARG A 316 -35.13 -4.29 10.17
CA ARG A 316 -34.92 -4.51 11.60
C ARG A 316 -36.22 -4.88 12.31
N ALA A 317 -37.32 -4.15 12.04
CA ALA A 317 -38.63 -4.44 12.59
C ALA A 317 -39.13 -5.83 12.20
N TYR A 318 -38.90 -6.26 10.95
CA TYR A 318 -39.17 -7.64 10.50
C TYR A 318 -38.44 -8.68 11.35
N VAL A 319 -37.13 -8.50 11.62
CA VAL A 319 -36.36 -9.45 12.43
C VAL A 319 -36.87 -9.48 13.89
N LEU A 320 -37.18 -8.30 14.46
CA LEU A 320 -37.73 -8.20 15.82
C LEU A 320 -39.08 -8.89 15.94
N ALA A 321 -39.96 -8.75 14.93
CA ALA A 321 -41.25 -9.46 14.90
C ALA A 321 -41.03 -10.98 14.87
N ARG A 322 -40.05 -11.49 14.13
CA ARG A 322 -39.72 -12.92 14.10
C ARG A 322 -39.22 -13.42 15.46
N LEU A 323 -38.35 -12.67 16.14
CA LEU A 323 -37.86 -13.02 17.47
C LEU A 323 -39.00 -13.05 18.50
N LYS A 324 -40.00 -12.17 18.36
CA LYS A 324 -41.22 -12.21 19.18
C LYS A 324 -42.05 -13.45 18.87
N GLU A 325 -42.27 -13.78 17.57
CA GLU A 325 -43.04 -14.98 17.17
C GLU A 325 -42.42 -16.26 17.73
N GLU A 326 -41.10 -16.31 17.87
CA GLU A 326 -40.37 -17.47 18.43
C GLU A 326 -40.26 -17.41 19.96
N GLY A 327 -40.85 -16.40 20.60
CA GLY A 327 -40.82 -16.25 22.05
C GLY A 327 -39.45 -15.89 22.62
N THR A 328 -38.52 -15.45 21.78
CA THR A 328 -37.16 -15.05 22.21
C THR A 328 -37.16 -13.68 22.91
N ILE A 329 -38.07 -12.82 22.55
CA ILE A 329 -38.27 -11.48 23.15
C ILE A 329 -39.73 -11.24 23.44
N THR A 330 -40.01 -10.37 24.40
CA THR A 330 -41.37 -9.90 24.74
C THR A 330 -41.83 -8.81 23.76
N GLU A 331 -43.15 -8.53 23.74
CA GLU A 331 -43.69 -7.45 22.95
C GLU A 331 -43.19 -6.07 23.39
N ALA A 332 -42.96 -5.87 24.67
CA ALA A 332 -42.39 -4.63 25.20
C ALA A 332 -40.95 -4.40 24.71
N GLU A 333 -40.12 -5.44 24.74
CA GLU A 333 -38.76 -5.36 24.20
C GLU A 333 -38.73 -5.14 22.68
N MET A 334 -39.64 -5.80 21.95
CA MET A 334 -39.78 -5.58 20.51
C MET A 334 -40.12 -4.11 20.22
N ASN A 335 -41.12 -3.56 20.88
CA ASN A 335 -41.57 -2.18 20.65
C ASN A 335 -40.49 -1.15 21.02
N ALA A 336 -39.75 -1.38 22.10
CA ALA A 336 -38.61 -0.56 22.50
C ALA A 336 -37.51 -0.60 21.42
N ALA A 337 -37.17 -1.78 20.89
CA ALA A 337 -36.12 -1.99 19.89
C ALA A 337 -36.49 -1.46 18.50
N VAL A 338 -37.78 -1.50 18.12
CA VAL A 338 -38.29 -0.92 16.87
C VAL A 338 -38.12 0.61 16.86
N ASN A 339 -38.37 1.24 18.00
CA ASN A 339 -38.30 2.71 18.13
C ASN A 339 -36.90 3.24 18.44
N ALA A 340 -35.92 2.37 18.71
CA ALA A 340 -34.54 2.74 18.98
C ALA A 340 -33.86 3.36 17.75
N ASP A 341 -32.96 4.31 17.97
CA ASP A 341 -32.11 4.84 16.91
C ASP A 341 -31.25 3.72 16.27
N LEU A 342 -30.74 3.96 15.07
CA LEU A 342 -29.84 3.01 14.42
C LEU A 342 -28.46 2.93 15.09
N GLY A 343 -28.06 3.94 15.86
CA GLY A 343 -26.84 3.95 16.67
C GLY A 343 -25.53 3.82 15.88
N LEU A 344 -25.56 4.21 14.60
CA LEU A 344 -24.43 3.99 13.69
C LEU A 344 -23.23 4.87 14.02
N LYS A 345 -22.05 4.31 14.08
CA LYS A 345 -20.82 5.07 13.95
C LYS A 345 -20.69 5.65 12.53
N PRO A 346 -20.11 6.85 12.40
CA PRO A 346 -19.68 7.34 11.09
C PRO A 346 -18.84 6.27 10.37
N VAL A 347 -19.02 6.19 9.05
CA VAL A 347 -18.15 5.32 8.25
C VAL A 347 -16.75 5.86 8.38
N ASP A 348 -15.83 5.08 8.96
CA ASP A 348 -14.41 5.43 8.96
C ASP A 348 -13.94 5.43 7.50
N ALA A 349 -13.95 6.64 6.92
CA ALA A 349 -13.47 6.87 5.56
C ALA A 349 -11.94 6.81 5.48
N THR A 350 -11.25 6.60 6.59
CA THR A 350 -9.79 6.46 6.64
C THR A 350 -9.36 5.14 6.01
N ARG A 351 -9.40 5.14 4.66
CA ARG A 351 -8.66 4.16 3.90
C ARG A 351 -7.19 4.36 4.20
N ARG A 352 -6.48 3.25 4.43
CA ARG A 352 -5.04 3.27 4.44
C ARG A 352 -4.54 3.99 3.20
N ASP A 353 -3.76 5.03 3.39
CA ASP A 353 -3.15 5.83 2.34
C ASP A 353 -1.61 5.85 2.45
N SER A 354 -1.04 5.02 3.34
CA SER A 354 0.39 4.98 3.66
C SER A 354 0.85 3.54 3.95
N GLY A 355 2.15 3.28 3.83
CA GLY A 355 2.79 2.05 4.27
C GLY A 355 2.57 0.82 3.39
N PHE A 356 2.24 0.98 2.10
CA PHE A 356 2.01 -0.17 1.21
C PHE A 356 3.27 -0.98 0.96
N TYR A 357 4.42 -0.34 0.74
CA TYR A 357 5.72 -1.02 0.62
C TYR A 357 6.14 -1.71 1.92
N VAL A 358 5.78 -1.13 3.06
CA VAL A 358 6.03 -1.73 4.39
C VAL A 358 5.23 -3.02 4.55
N VAL A 359 3.93 -3.00 4.26
CA VAL A 359 3.07 -4.19 4.39
C VAL A 359 3.54 -5.33 3.48
N ASP A 360 3.95 -5.02 2.26
CA ASP A 360 4.54 -5.99 1.35
C ASP A 360 5.87 -6.56 1.90
N TYR A 361 6.69 -5.72 2.52
CA TYR A 361 7.92 -6.15 3.16
C TYR A 361 7.67 -7.03 4.39
N LEU A 362 6.72 -6.65 5.27
CA LEU A 362 6.30 -7.44 6.42
C LEU A 362 5.77 -8.82 6.02
N ASN A 363 5.04 -8.90 4.91
CA ASN A 363 4.57 -10.19 4.37
C ASN A 363 5.74 -11.12 4.01
N ARG A 364 6.83 -10.57 3.45
CA ARG A 364 8.04 -11.35 3.16
C ARG A 364 8.79 -11.76 4.42
N GLU A 365 8.95 -10.86 5.39
CA GLU A 365 9.57 -11.19 6.67
C GLU A 365 8.76 -12.24 7.43
N ALA A 366 7.41 -12.14 7.44
CA ALA A 366 6.54 -13.14 8.06
C ALA A 366 6.70 -14.52 7.43
N ARG A 367 6.85 -14.59 6.10
CA ARG A 367 7.15 -15.84 5.40
C ARG A 367 8.49 -16.41 5.82
N THR A 368 9.51 -15.58 5.89
CA THR A 368 10.88 -16.01 6.19
C THR A 368 11.06 -16.42 7.65
N PHE A 369 10.48 -15.68 8.59
CA PHE A 369 10.76 -15.84 10.02
C PHE A 369 9.66 -16.54 10.80
N ALA A 370 8.39 -16.35 10.40
CA ALA A 370 7.24 -16.94 11.11
C ALA A 370 6.66 -18.17 10.39
N GLY A 371 7.15 -18.53 9.20
CA GLY A 371 6.61 -19.62 8.39
C GLY A 371 5.18 -19.37 7.91
N VAL A 372 4.76 -18.11 7.78
CA VAL A 372 3.43 -17.72 7.33
C VAL A 372 3.47 -17.43 5.84
N ASP A 373 2.86 -18.30 5.02
CA ASP A 373 2.89 -18.17 3.56
C ASP A 373 2.35 -16.82 3.05
N SER A 374 1.27 -16.33 3.65
CA SER A 374 0.71 -15.03 3.35
C SER A 374 -0.03 -14.44 4.55
N LEU A 375 0.23 -13.18 4.85
CA LEU A 375 -0.52 -12.44 5.86
C LEU A 375 -1.98 -12.17 5.44
N THR A 376 -2.34 -12.33 4.16
CA THR A 376 -3.72 -12.17 3.69
C THR A 376 -4.55 -13.44 3.88
N ALA A 377 -3.91 -14.60 4.00
CA ALA A 377 -4.59 -15.91 4.07
C ALA A 377 -5.10 -16.27 5.47
N GLY A 378 -4.85 -15.45 6.48
CA GLY A 378 -5.24 -15.75 7.86
C GLY A 378 -5.62 -14.51 8.66
N SER A 379 -6.03 -14.74 9.91
CA SER A 379 -6.33 -13.68 10.89
C SER A 379 -5.13 -13.55 11.83
N PHE A 380 -4.15 -12.70 11.47
CA PHE A 380 -2.98 -12.47 12.32
C PHE A 380 -3.05 -11.11 12.99
N THR A 381 -2.39 -10.97 14.11
CA THR A 381 -1.97 -9.69 14.67
C THR A 381 -0.47 -9.58 14.49
N VAL A 382 -0.04 -8.61 13.67
CA VAL A 382 1.37 -8.36 13.35
C VAL A 382 1.79 -7.07 14.02
N ARG A 383 2.85 -7.09 14.80
CA ARG A 383 3.50 -5.88 15.32
C ARG A 383 4.71 -5.55 14.49
N SER A 384 4.79 -4.32 14.02
CA SER A 384 5.92 -3.81 13.24
C SER A 384 6.75 -2.81 14.04
N THR A 385 7.94 -2.50 13.53
CA THR A 385 8.82 -1.46 14.07
C THR A 385 8.45 -0.04 13.60
N ILE A 386 7.48 0.09 12.72
CA ILE A 386 7.18 1.33 11.98
C ILE A 386 6.63 2.41 12.92
N ASN A 387 7.10 3.63 12.72
CA ASN A 387 6.46 4.83 13.25
C ASN A 387 5.48 5.37 12.20
N ALA A 388 4.19 5.25 12.45
CA ALA A 388 3.15 5.58 11.46
C ALA A 388 3.19 7.05 10.99
N GLY A 389 3.44 7.99 11.89
CA GLY A 389 3.58 9.42 11.55
C GLY A 389 4.79 9.70 10.68
N LEU A 390 5.92 9.11 11.03
CA LEU A 390 7.16 9.23 10.26
C LEU A 390 7.04 8.55 8.89
N GLN A 391 6.39 7.38 8.81
CA GLN A 391 6.14 6.68 7.55
C GLN A 391 5.44 7.57 6.53
N ARG A 392 4.32 8.16 6.93
CA ARG A 392 3.56 9.09 6.08
C ARG A 392 4.40 10.31 5.65
N ALA A 393 5.18 10.86 6.57
CA ALA A 393 6.03 12.02 6.30
C ALA A 393 7.17 11.69 5.33
N VAL A 394 7.76 10.49 5.43
CA VAL A 394 8.81 10.00 4.50
C VAL A 394 8.26 9.84 3.09
N GLU A 395 7.08 9.22 2.94
CA GLU A 395 6.42 9.10 1.64
C GLU A 395 6.10 10.48 1.04
N SER A 396 5.55 11.39 1.83
CA SER A 396 5.25 12.76 1.39
C SER A 396 6.50 13.53 0.98
N ALA A 397 7.59 13.43 1.75
CA ALA A 397 8.86 14.08 1.45
C ALA A 397 9.46 13.56 0.12
N LEU A 398 9.39 12.24 -0.09
CA LEU A 398 9.84 11.62 -1.33
C LEU A 398 8.98 12.08 -2.52
N GLN A 399 7.65 12.02 -2.41
CA GLN A 399 6.71 12.45 -3.46
C GLN A 399 6.91 13.91 -3.86
N ASP A 400 7.03 14.79 -2.87
CA ASP A 400 7.29 16.22 -3.10
C ASP A 400 8.66 16.45 -3.74
N GLY A 401 9.69 15.71 -3.32
CA GLY A 401 11.04 15.81 -3.86
C GLY A 401 11.12 15.42 -5.32
N LEU A 402 10.52 14.27 -5.68
CA LEU A 402 10.47 13.78 -7.06
C LEU A 402 9.72 14.74 -7.99
N ALA A 403 8.57 15.25 -7.55
CA ALA A 403 7.81 16.23 -8.33
C ALA A 403 8.54 17.58 -8.46
N ASN A 404 9.24 18.01 -7.41
CA ASN A 404 10.04 19.25 -7.46
C ASN A 404 11.23 19.11 -8.41
N TYR A 405 11.91 17.96 -8.40
CA TYR A 405 13.00 17.68 -9.35
C TYR A 405 12.51 17.81 -10.81
N GLU A 406 11.44 17.10 -11.20
CA GLU A 406 10.94 17.19 -12.58
C GLU A 406 10.46 18.59 -12.94
N ARG A 407 9.89 19.32 -11.98
CA ARG A 407 9.48 20.72 -12.21
C ARG A 407 10.67 21.63 -12.43
N SER A 408 11.70 21.56 -11.59
CA SER A 408 12.88 22.42 -11.69
C SER A 408 13.71 22.16 -12.94
N THR A 409 13.67 20.94 -13.45
CA THR A 409 14.38 20.52 -14.67
C THR A 409 13.54 20.63 -15.95
N GLY A 410 12.27 21.05 -15.84
CA GLY A 410 11.37 21.15 -17.00
C GLY A 410 10.96 19.80 -17.59
N ARG A 411 11.11 18.69 -16.84
CA ARG A 411 10.85 17.32 -17.32
C ARG A 411 9.43 16.83 -17.03
N GLN A 412 8.59 17.68 -16.47
CA GLN A 412 7.19 17.33 -16.17
C GLN A 412 6.44 16.95 -17.44
N SER A 413 5.63 15.89 -17.37
CA SER A 413 4.71 15.47 -18.42
C SER A 413 3.33 15.25 -17.85
N TYR A 414 2.37 16.11 -18.20
CA TYR A 414 0.99 15.94 -17.75
C TYR A 414 0.29 14.87 -18.58
N THR A 415 -0.06 13.75 -17.98
CA THR A 415 -0.71 12.60 -18.63
C THR A 415 -2.23 12.63 -18.57
N GLY A 416 -2.81 13.50 -17.75
CA GLY A 416 -4.26 13.64 -17.56
C GLY A 416 -4.65 13.79 -16.08
N PRO A 417 -5.95 13.99 -15.79
CA PRO A 417 -6.48 14.03 -14.43
C PRO A 417 -6.45 12.63 -13.77
N GLU A 418 -6.68 12.58 -12.46
CA GLU A 418 -6.86 11.31 -11.74
C GLU A 418 -8.12 10.58 -12.22
N LEU A 419 -9.19 11.33 -12.42
CA LEU A 419 -10.49 10.91 -12.97
C LEU A 419 -11.29 12.16 -13.34
N ASN A 420 -12.44 11.98 -14.04
CA ASN A 420 -13.40 13.06 -14.29
C ASN A 420 -14.75 12.70 -13.67
N LEU A 421 -15.37 13.65 -12.96
CA LEU A 421 -16.60 13.44 -12.18
C LEU A 421 -17.89 13.76 -12.94
N ALA A 422 -17.84 14.15 -14.22
CA ALA A 422 -19.02 14.61 -14.97
C ALA A 422 -20.17 13.59 -14.94
N ASP A 423 -19.86 12.29 -15.14
CA ASP A 423 -20.88 11.23 -15.13
C ASP A 423 -21.44 10.97 -13.72
N SER A 424 -20.60 11.03 -12.69
CA SER A 424 -21.04 10.88 -11.30
C SER A 424 -21.94 12.03 -10.88
N ILE A 425 -21.61 13.25 -11.29
CA ILE A 425 -22.41 14.46 -11.05
C ILE A 425 -23.76 14.33 -11.75
N ARG A 426 -23.81 13.93 -13.02
CA ARG A 426 -25.07 13.68 -13.76
C ARG A 426 -25.95 12.64 -13.06
N ARG A 427 -25.38 11.55 -12.58
CA ARG A 427 -26.12 10.52 -11.82
C ARG A 427 -26.69 11.05 -10.51
N ILE A 428 -25.93 11.84 -9.76
CA ILE A 428 -26.39 12.44 -8.51
C ILE A 428 -27.50 13.47 -8.78
N GLN A 429 -27.41 14.26 -9.85
CA GLN A 429 -28.44 15.21 -10.26
C GLN A 429 -29.75 14.49 -10.63
N ALA A 430 -29.66 13.43 -11.42
CA ALA A 430 -30.83 12.63 -11.82
C ALA A 430 -31.51 11.90 -10.63
N ALA A 431 -30.74 11.52 -9.61
CA ALA A 431 -31.23 10.83 -8.42
C ALA A 431 -31.78 11.79 -7.34
N THR A 432 -31.60 13.11 -7.48
CA THR A 432 -32.12 14.10 -6.55
C THR A 432 -33.48 14.55 -7.06
N PRO A 433 -34.63 14.29 -6.36
CA PRO A 433 -35.96 14.81 -6.78
C PRO A 433 -35.89 16.31 -6.87
N ALA A 434 -36.52 16.89 -7.90
CA ALA A 434 -36.70 18.33 -7.98
C ALA A 434 -37.46 18.79 -6.73
N PRO A 435 -37.11 19.92 -6.11
CA PRO A 435 -37.87 20.43 -5.01
C PRO A 435 -39.33 20.67 -5.47
N GLU A 436 -40.29 20.00 -4.84
CA GLU A 436 -41.71 20.26 -5.02
C GLU A 436 -41.97 21.74 -4.66
N GLY A 437 -42.21 22.58 -5.67
CA GLY A 437 -42.52 23.99 -5.45
C GLY A 437 -42.17 24.94 -6.59
N ALA A 438 -41.60 24.51 -7.69
CA ALA A 438 -41.47 25.37 -8.88
C ALA A 438 -42.75 25.25 -9.72
N VAL A 439 -43.71 26.08 -9.46
CA VAL A 439 -44.86 26.33 -10.34
C VAL A 439 -44.28 26.77 -11.69
N GLN A 440 -44.40 25.93 -12.70
CA GLN A 440 -44.14 26.30 -14.07
C GLN A 440 -45.11 27.39 -14.47
N ALA A 441 -44.64 28.64 -14.65
CA ALA A 441 -45.37 29.68 -15.34
C ALA A 441 -45.51 29.28 -16.81
N ALA A 442 -46.72 29.03 -17.24
CA ALA A 442 -47.08 28.84 -18.63
C ALA A 442 -46.69 30.08 -19.47
N PRO A 443 -46.25 29.90 -20.74
CA PRO A 443 -45.90 31.02 -21.59
C PRO A 443 -47.13 31.62 -22.25
N GLY A 444 -47.29 32.93 -22.09
CA GLY A 444 -48.11 33.76 -23.00
C GLY A 444 -49.28 34.49 -22.36
N VAL A 445 -49.11 35.78 -22.08
CA VAL A 445 -49.97 36.86 -22.58
C VAL A 445 -49.20 38.19 -22.37
N THR A 446 -49.06 38.93 -23.45
CA THR A 446 -48.45 40.26 -23.58
C THR A 446 -49.27 41.35 -22.91
N GLY A 447 -48.57 42.26 -22.21
CA GLY A 447 -48.88 43.68 -22.13
C GLY A 447 -49.94 44.09 -21.17
N VAL A 448 -49.54 44.76 -20.06
CA VAL A 448 -50.09 46.03 -19.65
C VAL A 448 -49.12 46.71 -18.69
N ARG A 449 -48.74 47.92 -19.06
CA ARG A 449 -47.95 48.90 -18.34
C ARG A 449 -48.82 49.52 -17.22
N ALA A 450 -48.35 49.60 -16.00
CA ALA A 450 -48.93 50.36 -14.92
C ALA A 450 -47.88 51.22 -14.21
N GLU A 451 -48.10 52.48 -14.14
CA GLU A 451 -47.32 53.55 -13.51
C GLU A 451 -47.50 53.57 -11.97
N PRO A 452 -46.65 54.33 -11.25
CA PRO A 452 -46.50 54.24 -9.81
C PRO A 452 -47.52 55.09 -9.09
N ALA A 453 -48.09 54.63 -8.00
CA ALA A 453 -49.00 55.48 -7.11
C ALA A 453 -48.23 55.92 -5.86
N LYS A 454 -48.30 57.22 -5.65
CA LYS A 454 -47.76 57.99 -4.53
C LYS A 454 -48.65 57.90 -3.26
N ASP A 455 -47.92 57.98 -2.14
CA ASP A 455 -48.30 58.61 -0.84
C ASP A 455 -49.76 58.70 -0.39
N HIS A 456 -49.94 58.14 0.86
CA HIS A 456 -50.62 58.97 1.91
C HIS A 456 -50.19 58.46 3.30
N ALA A 457 -49.49 59.36 4.04
CA ALA A 457 -49.37 59.34 5.49
C ALA A 457 -50.63 59.89 6.16
N LYS A 458 -50.99 59.37 7.31
CA LYS A 458 -51.24 60.15 8.53
C LYS A 458 -51.71 59.29 9.72
N ASP A 459 -51.01 59.56 10.82
CA ASP A 459 -51.44 59.68 12.23
C ASP A 459 -52.17 58.52 12.90
N LEU A 460 -51.61 57.98 13.94
CA LEU A 460 -52.10 58.09 15.34
C LEU A 460 -51.09 57.55 16.36
N ALA A 461 -50.65 58.42 17.21
CA ALA A 461 -50.33 58.37 18.66
C ALA A 461 -49.53 57.30 19.28
N LYS A 462 -48.39 57.72 19.86
CA LYS A 462 -47.59 57.06 20.92
C LYS A 462 -48.39 56.86 22.22
N PRO A 463 -47.99 55.87 23.06
CA PRO A 463 -47.46 56.27 24.35
C PRO A 463 -46.06 55.63 24.65
N GLU A 464 -45.31 56.47 25.39
CA GLU A 464 -43.96 56.14 25.93
C GLU A 464 -44.03 55.09 27.04
N THR A 465 -43.09 54.20 27.09
CA THR A 465 -42.58 53.59 28.30
C THR A 465 -41.08 53.24 28.19
N LYS A 466 -40.42 53.45 29.30
CA LYS A 466 -38.93 53.39 29.54
C LYS A 466 -38.27 52.07 29.33
N PRO A 467 -36.90 52.00 29.22
CA PRO A 467 -36.15 50.87 28.74
C PRO A 467 -35.87 49.84 29.84
N GLY A 468 -36.17 48.57 29.52
CA GLY A 468 -35.82 47.43 30.36
C GLY A 468 -35.38 46.23 29.49
N ALA A 469 -34.22 45.73 29.78
CA ALA A 469 -33.65 44.42 29.47
C ALA A 469 -33.88 43.83 28.06
N LYS A 470 -32.84 43.78 27.26
CA LYS A 470 -32.74 42.99 26.03
C LYS A 470 -32.85 41.50 26.38
N ALA A 471 -33.94 40.86 26.04
CA ALA A 471 -34.03 39.42 25.95
C ALA A 471 -33.10 38.90 24.81
N PRO A 472 -32.40 37.79 25.01
CA PRO A 472 -31.55 37.23 23.95
C PRO A 472 -32.45 36.75 22.82
N ARG A 473 -32.18 37.22 21.60
CA ARG A 473 -32.78 36.67 20.38
C ARG A 473 -32.46 35.20 20.30
N PRO A 474 -33.40 34.27 20.02
CA PRO A 474 -33.06 32.87 19.76
C PRO A 474 -32.14 32.83 18.56
N LYS A 475 -30.96 32.22 18.74
CA LYS A 475 -30.09 31.84 17.62
C LYS A 475 -30.89 30.86 16.77
N VAL A 476 -31.37 31.31 15.61
CA VAL A 476 -31.88 30.42 14.58
C VAL A 476 -30.70 29.49 14.23
N ALA A 477 -30.84 28.21 14.55
CA ALA A 477 -29.90 27.21 14.16
C ALA A 477 -29.79 27.28 12.63
N ALA A 478 -28.56 27.55 12.12
CA ALA A 478 -28.30 27.55 10.69
C ALA A 478 -28.69 26.18 10.13
N VAL A 479 -29.65 26.17 9.23
CA VAL A 479 -30.02 24.97 8.45
C VAL A 479 -28.72 24.50 7.77
N PRO A 480 -28.30 23.25 7.94
CA PRO A 480 -27.07 22.77 7.29
C PRO A 480 -27.19 22.95 5.77
N GLN A 481 -26.36 23.80 5.19
CA GLN A 481 -26.35 23.98 3.73
C GLN A 481 -25.98 22.64 3.12
N ALA A 482 -26.80 22.13 2.20
CA ALA A 482 -26.56 20.89 1.51
C ALA A 482 -25.19 20.96 0.79
N LYS A 483 -24.33 19.96 0.99
CA LYS A 483 -23.01 19.90 0.35
C LYS A 483 -23.13 20.06 -1.16
N PRO A 484 -22.26 20.85 -1.82
CA PRO A 484 -22.23 20.98 -3.27
C PRO A 484 -22.19 19.63 -3.97
N ILE A 485 -22.85 19.51 -5.11
CA ILE A 485 -22.95 18.22 -5.85
C ILE A 485 -21.56 17.67 -6.23
N TRP A 486 -20.65 18.53 -6.67
CA TRP A 486 -19.27 18.14 -6.99
C TRP A 486 -18.52 17.55 -5.77
N LEU A 487 -18.79 18.09 -4.56
CA LEU A 487 -18.18 17.57 -3.33
C LEU A 487 -18.74 16.19 -2.97
N ARG A 488 -20.05 15.99 -3.12
CA ARG A 488 -20.69 14.67 -2.95
C ARG A 488 -20.16 13.64 -3.95
N ALA A 489 -19.95 14.06 -5.21
CA ALA A 489 -19.35 13.24 -6.24
C ALA A 489 -17.89 12.89 -5.92
N LEU A 490 -17.09 13.85 -5.41
CA LEU A 490 -15.71 13.62 -4.99
C LEU A 490 -15.62 12.65 -3.81
N GLU A 491 -16.47 12.83 -2.78
CA GLU A 491 -16.54 11.95 -1.60
C GLU A 491 -16.88 10.50 -1.97
N SER A 492 -17.67 10.29 -3.03
CA SER A 492 -18.03 8.96 -3.54
C SER A 492 -16.98 8.39 -4.51
N SER A 493 -16.04 9.19 -4.97
CA SER A 493 -15.03 8.80 -5.96
C SER A 493 -13.85 8.07 -5.33
N ARG A 494 -13.08 7.38 -6.18
CA ARG A 494 -11.87 6.65 -5.78
C ARG A 494 -10.73 7.05 -6.70
N PRO A 495 -9.84 7.97 -6.28
CA PRO A 495 -8.62 8.24 -7.04
C PRO A 495 -7.78 6.97 -7.17
N THR A 496 -7.21 6.73 -8.35
CA THR A 496 -6.40 5.55 -8.63
C THR A 496 -5.13 5.49 -7.80
N LEU A 497 -4.52 6.65 -7.52
CA LEU A 497 -3.34 6.77 -6.67
C LEU A 497 -3.74 7.13 -5.23
N TYR A 498 -4.11 6.10 -4.47
CA TYR A 498 -4.63 6.26 -3.10
C TYR A 498 -3.56 6.51 -2.04
N ASP A 499 -2.27 6.35 -2.37
CA ASP A 499 -1.10 6.54 -1.50
C ASP A 499 -0.31 7.82 -1.80
N VAL A 500 -0.84 8.69 -2.64
CA VAL A 500 -0.26 10.01 -2.91
C VAL A 500 -0.84 11.03 -1.95
N HIS A 501 0.02 11.63 -1.13
CA HIS A 501 -0.38 12.52 -0.02
C HIS A 501 -0.76 13.95 -0.44
N TRP A 502 -0.75 14.22 -1.73
CA TRP A 502 -1.20 15.53 -2.21
C TRP A 502 -2.73 15.64 -2.16
N PRO A 503 -3.29 16.76 -1.66
CA PRO A 503 -4.71 17.00 -1.68
C PRO A 503 -5.30 16.87 -3.08
N VAL A 504 -6.52 16.31 -3.16
CA VAL A 504 -7.31 16.28 -4.39
C VAL A 504 -8.14 17.55 -4.52
N ALA A 505 -8.36 18.01 -5.74
CA ALA A 505 -9.20 19.14 -6.06
C ALA A 505 -9.98 18.87 -7.35
N VAL A 506 -11.21 19.38 -7.41
CA VAL A 506 -12.12 19.26 -8.58
C VAL A 506 -12.08 20.56 -9.38
N VAL A 507 -11.83 20.49 -10.67
CA VAL A 507 -11.88 21.66 -11.56
C VAL A 507 -13.32 22.11 -11.71
N LEU A 508 -13.62 23.32 -11.23
CA LEU A 508 -14.96 23.94 -11.28
C LEU A 508 -15.11 24.96 -12.39
N GLU A 509 -13.99 25.59 -12.79
CA GLU A 509 -13.94 26.51 -13.93
C GLU A 509 -12.61 26.29 -14.66
N ALA A 510 -12.68 26.09 -15.98
CA ALA A 510 -11.54 25.95 -16.88
C ALA A 510 -11.73 26.80 -18.14
N GLY A 511 -10.63 27.19 -18.82
CA GLY A 511 -10.68 27.96 -20.04
C GLY A 511 -9.70 29.13 -20.04
N ARG A 512 -10.06 30.25 -20.73
CA ARG A 512 -9.19 31.43 -20.89
C ARG A 512 -8.98 32.23 -19.59
N GLY A 513 -9.89 32.10 -18.61
CA GLY A 513 -9.82 32.76 -17.30
C GLY A 513 -8.98 32.04 -16.28
N PRO A 514 -9.02 32.50 -14.99
CA PRO A 514 -8.43 31.77 -13.88
C PRO A 514 -9.08 30.39 -13.71
N VAL A 515 -8.28 29.36 -13.57
CA VAL A 515 -8.80 28.01 -13.25
C VAL A 515 -9.21 27.99 -11.78
N LYS A 516 -10.47 27.65 -11.47
CA LYS A 516 -10.96 27.49 -10.11
C LYS A 516 -11.13 26.02 -9.79
N VAL A 517 -10.73 25.64 -8.58
CA VAL A 517 -10.88 24.27 -8.09
C VAL A 517 -11.54 24.25 -6.74
N GLY A 518 -12.37 23.23 -6.51
CA GLY A 518 -12.98 22.90 -5.23
C GLY A 518 -12.14 21.86 -4.49
N LEU A 519 -11.84 22.13 -3.22
CA LEU A 519 -11.08 21.26 -2.34
C LEU A 519 -12.02 20.30 -1.58
N ALA A 520 -11.47 19.20 -1.06
CA ALA A 520 -12.24 18.21 -0.28
C ALA A 520 -12.88 18.78 1.01
N ASP A 521 -12.39 19.92 1.52
CA ASP A 521 -12.99 20.65 2.65
C ASP A 521 -14.12 21.61 2.24
N GLY A 522 -14.48 21.64 0.96
CA GLY A 522 -15.55 22.49 0.41
C GLY A 522 -15.11 23.89 -0.02
N ARG A 523 -13.89 24.32 0.29
CA ARG A 523 -13.36 25.63 -0.15
C ARG A 523 -13.09 25.63 -1.65
N THR A 524 -13.24 26.80 -2.28
CA THR A 524 -12.85 27.04 -3.67
C THR A 524 -11.63 27.93 -3.71
N VAL A 525 -10.62 27.56 -4.47
CA VAL A 525 -9.35 28.28 -4.61
C VAL A 525 -8.95 28.43 -6.08
N ILE A 526 -8.09 29.41 -6.37
CA ILE A 526 -7.51 29.57 -7.70
C ILE A 526 -6.35 28.57 -7.86
N LEU A 527 -6.35 27.82 -8.98
CA LEU A 527 -5.30 26.89 -9.36
C LEU A 527 -4.31 27.56 -10.30
N ASP A 528 -3.01 27.43 -9.98
CA ASP A 528 -1.96 27.56 -11.00
C ASP A 528 -1.84 26.22 -11.75
N PRO A 529 -2.32 26.15 -13.00
CA PRO A 529 -2.39 24.90 -13.76
C PRO A 529 -1.05 24.52 -14.41
N GLY A 530 -0.04 25.39 -14.40
CA GLY A 530 1.26 25.15 -15.02
C GLY A 530 1.15 24.62 -16.46
N ILE A 531 1.80 23.48 -16.73
CA ILE A 531 1.85 22.85 -18.07
C ILE A 531 0.51 22.25 -18.55
N ALA A 532 -0.48 22.11 -17.66
CA ALA A 532 -1.77 21.50 -17.99
C ALA A 532 -2.87 22.52 -18.35
N ARG A 533 -2.57 23.81 -18.42
CA ARG A 533 -3.57 24.88 -18.58
C ARG A 533 -4.62 24.60 -19.66
N ASN A 534 -4.23 24.18 -20.83
CA ASN A 534 -5.12 23.94 -21.97
C ASN A 534 -5.64 22.49 -22.05
N ARG A 535 -5.35 21.66 -21.05
CA ARG A 535 -5.71 20.23 -21.00
C ARG A 535 -6.69 19.90 -19.88
N LEU A 536 -6.95 20.84 -18.96
CA LEU A 536 -7.89 20.68 -17.88
C LEU A 536 -9.32 20.88 -18.38
N GLN A 537 -10.21 19.97 -17.99
CA GLN A 537 -11.64 20.02 -18.29
C GLN A 537 -12.46 20.22 -17.01
N LEU A 538 -13.71 20.63 -17.18
CA LEU A 538 -14.66 20.76 -16.08
C LEU A 538 -14.84 19.41 -15.39
N TYR A 539 -14.83 19.43 -14.05
CA TYR A 539 -14.95 18.27 -13.16
C TYR A 539 -13.76 17.28 -13.18
N ASP A 540 -12.63 17.66 -13.82
CA ASP A 540 -11.40 16.91 -13.64
C ASP A 540 -10.96 16.91 -12.17
N VAL A 541 -10.58 15.75 -11.67
CA VAL A 541 -9.94 15.61 -10.35
C VAL A 541 -8.44 15.64 -10.54
N VAL A 542 -7.80 16.60 -9.90
CA VAL A 542 -6.35 16.82 -9.98
C VAL A 542 -5.72 16.84 -8.60
N ARG A 543 -4.43 16.57 -8.52
CA ARG A 543 -3.63 16.71 -7.31
C ARG A 543 -3.07 18.14 -7.22
N VAL A 544 -3.07 18.69 -6.01
CA VAL A 544 -2.62 20.06 -5.79
C VAL A 544 -1.71 20.19 -4.58
N LYS A 545 -0.88 21.23 -4.56
CA LYS A 545 -0.21 21.73 -3.36
C LYS A 545 -0.84 23.08 -3.01
N LEU A 546 -1.29 23.20 -1.78
CA LEU A 546 -1.80 24.47 -1.27
C LEU A 546 -0.62 25.37 -0.89
N THR A 547 -0.70 26.63 -1.26
CA THR A 547 0.26 27.67 -0.87
C THR A 547 -0.49 28.73 -0.10
N GLU A 548 -0.13 28.87 1.18
CA GLU A 548 -0.62 29.92 2.05
C GLU A 548 0.29 31.13 1.90
N GLY A 549 -0.27 32.25 1.44
CA GLY A 549 0.41 33.54 1.33
C GLY A 549 -0.35 34.60 2.09
N ARG A 550 0.17 35.86 2.13
CA ARG A 550 -0.52 37.02 2.74
C ARG A 550 -1.85 37.40 2.03
N GLY A 551 -2.37 36.57 1.12
CA GLY A 551 -3.64 36.77 0.39
C GLY A 551 -4.50 35.49 0.41
N ALA A 552 -5.47 35.41 -0.51
CA ALA A 552 -6.31 34.22 -0.65
C ALA A 552 -5.46 32.98 -0.95
N ALA A 553 -5.80 31.85 -0.32
CA ALA A 553 -5.15 30.56 -0.55
C ALA A 553 -5.15 30.24 -2.06
N ARG A 554 -4.03 29.75 -2.54
CA ARG A 554 -3.86 29.31 -3.93
C ARG A 554 -3.46 27.83 -3.97
N ALA A 555 -3.83 27.16 -5.04
CA ALA A 555 -3.40 25.81 -5.32
C ALA A 555 -2.43 25.80 -6.51
N GLN A 556 -1.40 24.95 -6.44
CA GLN A 556 -0.51 24.66 -7.55
C GLN A 556 -0.74 23.22 -7.99
N LEU A 557 -0.89 23.00 -9.30
CA LEU A 557 -1.02 21.65 -9.86
C LEU A 557 0.20 20.81 -9.53
N ARG A 558 -0.05 19.60 -9.06
CA ARG A 558 0.94 18.54 -8.91
C ARG A 558 0.80 17.53 -10.03
N VAL A 559 1.90 17.28 -10.71
CA VAL A 559 1.99 16.36 -11.84
C VAL A 559 2.74 15.11 -11.38
N ARG A 560 2.25 13.94 -11.77
CA ARG A 560 2.91 12.66 -11.47
C ARG A 560 4.30 12.64 -12.08
N PRO A 561 5.36 12.34 -11.29
CA PRO A 561 6.70 12.23 -11.84
C PRO A 561 6.90 10.89 -12.55
N ASN A 562 7.77 10.90 -13.57
CA ASN A 562 8.29 9.69 -14.21
C ASN A 562 9.55 9.18 -13.49
N VAL A 563 10.31 10.08 -12.86
CA VAL A 563 11.46 9.74 -12.04
C VAL A 563 11.01 8.94 -10.82
N GLN A 564 11.82 8.00 -10.41
CA GLN A 564 11.58 7.18 -9.22
C GLN A 564 12.52 7.56 -8.08
N GLY A 565 12.19 7.11 -6.89
CA GLY A 565 13.02 7.32 -5.72
C GLY A 565 12.74 6.27 -4.66
N ALA A 566 13.60 6.21 -3.66
CA ALA A 566 13.40 5.41 -2.47
C ALA A 566 13.97 6.15 -1.25
N ALA A 567 13.37 5.90 -0.09
CA ALA A 567 13.83 6.45 1.17
C ALA A 567 13.67 5.43 2.30
N LEU A 568 14.64 5.42 3.21
CA LEU A 568 14.69 4.52 4.36
C LEU A 568 15.11 5.30 5.60
N VAL A 569 14.46 5.02 6.72
CA VAL A 569 14.85 5.46 8.05
C VAL A 569 15.06 4.24 8.93
N LEU A 570 16.29 4.04 9.39
CA LEU A 570 16.73 2.91 10.20
C LEU A 570 17.19 3.41 11.57
N GLU A 571 16.81 2.75 12.65
CA GLU A 571 17.30 3.02 13.99
C GLU A 571 18.71 2.42 14.17
N ASN A 572 19.69 3.25 14.56
CA ASN A 572 21.10 2.86 14.53
C ASN A 572 21.44 1.73 15.49
N GLN A 573 20.87 1.74 16.69
CA GLN A 573 21.25 0.78 17.74
C GLN A 573 20.58 -0.59 17.56
N THR A 574 19.32 -0.62 17.19
CA THR A 574 18.51 -1.84 17.18
C THR A 574 18.35 -2.44 15.79
N GLY A 575 18.53 -1.62 14.72
CA GLY A 575 18.23 -2.04 13.37
C GLY A 575 16.73 -1.99 13.01
N ARG A 576 15.87 -1.42 13.84
CA ARG A 576 14.45 -1.25 13.56
C ARG A 576 14.26 -0.33 12.35
N ILE A 577 13.50 -0.77 11.37
CA ILE A 577 13.08 0.08 10.25
C ILE A 577 11.90 0.93 10.74
N LEU A 578 12.12 2.24 10.89
CA LEU A 578 11.10 3.16 11.38
C LEU A 578 10.18 3.67 10.28
N ALA A 579 10.70 3.79 9.04
CA ALA A 579 9.92 4.16 7.87
C ALA A 579 10.62 3.71 6.57
N MET A 580 9.82 3.39 5.53
CA MET A 580 10.32 2.92 4.24
C MET A 580 9.38 3.35 3.10
N ALA A 581 9.93 3.97 2.06
CA ALA A 581 9.24 4.28 0.82
C ALA A 581 10.02 3.67 -0.36
N GLY A 582 9.45 2.70 -1.05
CA GLY A 582 10.12 1.97 -2.14
C GLY A 582 9.92 2.58 -3.54
N GLY A 583 9.12 3.64 -3.66
CA GLY A 583 8.82 4.33 -4.92
C GLY A 583 7.93 5.55 -4.71
N PHE A 584 7.56 6.23 -5.79
CA PHE A 584 6.63 7.36 -5.76
C PHE A 584 5.24 6.93 -5.27
N SER A 585 4.72 5.83 -5.79
CA SER A 585 3.39 5.30 -5.48
C SER A 585 3.38 3.79 -5.72
N TYR A 586 2.85 3.02 -4.76
CA TYR A 586 2.74 1.57 -4.82
C TYR A 586 1.82 1.08 -5.96
N PRO A 587 0.63 1.70 -6.20
CA PRO A 587 -0.19 1.39 -7.37
C PRO A 587 0.51 1.52 -8.73
N MET A 588 1.46 2.46 -8.83
CA MET A 588 2.23 2.64 -10.07
C MET A 588 3.35 1.62 -10.24
N SER A 589 4.01 1.23 -9.16
CA SER A 589 5.11 0.27 -9.17
C SER A 589 5.24 -0.39 -7.82
N GLN A 590 5.02 -1.70 -7.77
CA GLN A 590 5.16 -2.50 -6.54
C GLN A 590 6.61 -2.85 -6.20
N LEU A 591 7.57 -2.53 -7.09
CA LEU A 591 8.99 -2.75 -6.85
C LEU A 591 9.46 -1.91 -5.65
N ASN A 592 9.81 -2.59 -4.56
CA ASN A 592 10.40 -1.94 -3.39
C ASN A 592 11.90 -1.71 -3.60
N ARG A 593 12.27 -0.50 -4.01
CA ARG A 593 13.66 -0.14 -4.34
C ARG A 593 14.58 -0.08 -3.14
N VAL A 594 14.05 -0.11 -1.92
CA VAL A 594 14.85 -0.22 -0.69
C VAL A 594 15.43 -1.62 -0.53
N THR A 595 14.65 -2.68 -0.86
CA THR A 595 14.97 -4.07 -0.52
C THR A 595 15.16 -4.98 -1.73
N GLN A 596 14.61 -4.62 -2.90
CA GLN A 596 14.60 -5.50 -4.08
C GLN A 596 15.43 -4.99 -5.25
N ALA A 597 15.75 -3.68 -5.29
CA ALA A 597 16.58 -3.12 -6.35
C ALA A 597 18.01 -2.91 -5.89
N VAL A 598 18.95 -3.12 -6.81
CA VAL A 598 20.34 -2.72 -6.67
C VAL A 598 20.63 -1.55 -7.60
N ARG A 599 21.38 -0.55 -7.10
CA ARG A 599 21.74 0.66 -7.83
C ARG A 599 23.18 1.03 -7.52
N GLN A 600 23.87 1.68 -8.44
CA GLN A 600 25.23 2.16 -8.22
C GLN A 600 25.25 3.24 -7.15
N PRO A 601 25.91 3.02 -6.01
CA PRO A 601 25.94 3.96 -4.89
C PRO A 601 26.78 5.20 -5.18
N GLY A 602 27.66 5.14 -6.18
CA GLY A 602 28.61 6.20 -6.49
C GLY A 602 29.41 6.60 -5.24
N SER A 603 29.65 7.88 -5.08
CA SER A 603 30.47 8.41 -3.99
C SER A 603 29.96 8.14 -2.56
N THR A 604 28.75 7.57 -2.38
CA THR A 604 28.33 7.12 -1.03
C THR A 604 29.11 5.90 -0.55
N LEU A 605 29.86 5.21 -1.43
CA LEU A 605 30.71 4.08 -1.05
C LEU A 605 32.10 4.53 -0.61
N LYS A 606 32.56 5.74 -0.95
CA LYS A 606 33.91 6.23 -0.58
C LYS A 606 34.26 6.11 0.90
N PRO A 607 33.33 6.31 1.86
CA PRO A 607 33.63 6.11 3.28
C PRO A 607 34.34 4.79 3.62
N LEU A 608 34.09 3.69 2.85
CA LEU A 608 34.81 2.43 3.03
C LEU A 608 36.32 2.58 2.78
N THR A 609 36.68 3.24 1.67
CA THR A 609 38.09 3.47 1.30
C THR A 609 38.78 4.39 2.32
N TYR A 610 38.08 5.43 2.77
CA TYR A 610 38.62 6.33 3.80
C TYR A 610 38.72 5.64 5.15
N LEU A 611 37.78 4.77 5.51
CA LEU A 611 37.86 3.95 6.73
C LEU A 611 39.11 3.06 6.71
N ALA A 612 39.36 2.38 5.57
CA ALA A 612 40.55 1.55 5.39
C ALA A 612 41.86 2.36 5.50
N ALA A 613 41.86 3.59 4.96
CA ALA A 613 43.02 4.49 5.04
C ALA A 613 43.26 5.01 6.47
N LEU A 614 42.23 5.42 7.19
CA LEU A 614 42.32 5.83 8.59
C LEU A 614 42.77 4.67 9.50
N ASN A 615 42.28 3.48 9.24
CA ASN A 615 42.68 2.27 9.97
C ASN A 615 44.13 1.83 9.66
N ALA A 616 44.63 2.17 8.46
CA ALA A 616 46.03 1.95 8.08
C ALA A 616 47.01 2.99 8.68
N GLY A 617 46.49 3.99 9.45
CA GLY A 617 47.30 4.99 10.19
C GLY A 617 47.28 6.38 9.54
N LEU A 618 46.60 6.60 8.41
CA LEU A 618 46.43 7.97 7.91
C LEU A 618 45.61 8.81 8.89
N GLN A 619 45.85 10.10 8.92
CA GLN A 619 45.13 11.04 9.75
C GLN A 619 44.18 11.92 8.90
N PRO A 620 43.14 12.51 9.46
CA PRO A 620 42.27 13.41 8.72
C PRO A 620 42.96 14.58 8.01
N ASN A 621 44.07 15.08 8.58
CA ASN A 621 44.87 16.15 8.00
C ASN A 621 45.95 15.63 6.99
N THR A 622 46.05 14.32 6.76
CA THR A 622 47.03 13.77 5.80
C THR A 622 46.85 14.44 4.44
N LEU A 623 47.95 14.99 3.89
CA LEU A 623 47.93 15.60 2.58
C LEU A 623 47.99 14.51 1.50
N VAL A 624 47.00 14.50 0.64
CA VAL A 624 46.89 13.61 -0.52
C VAL A 624 46.87 14.44 -1.79
N LEU A 625 47.63 14.06 -2.79
CA LEU A 625 47.70 14.82 -4.05
C LEU A 625 46.47 14.59 -4.91
N ASP A 626 45.62 15.62 -5.06
CA ASP A 626 44.50 15.65 -5.98
C ASP A 626 44.96 16.02 -7.38
N SER A 627 45.60 15.07 -8.09
CA SER A 627 46.10 15.18 -9.46
C SER A 627 45.76 13.90 -10.24
N PRO A 628 45.80 13.94 -11.58
CA PRO A 628 45.57 12.74 -12.39
C PRO A 628 46.40 11.55 -11.92
N VAL A 629 45.75 10.41 -11.88
CA VAL A 629 46.31 9.14 -11.41
C VAL A 629 45.86 8.04 -12.35
N THR A 630 46.82 7.15 -12.70
CA THR A 630 46.55 5.95 -13.51
C THR A 630 46.99 4.74 -12.71
N LEU A 631 46.13 3.77 -12.57
CA LEU A 631 46.39 2.49 -11.93
C LEU A 631 46.56 1.41 -13.01
N PRO A 632 47.62 0.62 -12.97
CA PRO A 632 47.83 -0.47 -13.92
C PRO A 632 46.77 -1.55 -13.74
N PRO A 633 46.49 -2.38 -14.75
CA PRO A 633 45.49 -3.45 -14.66
C PRO A 633 45.82 -4.44 -13.56
N ILE A 634 44.81 -4.96 -12.89
CA ILE A 634 44.94 -5.99 -11.86
C ILE A 634 45.33 -7.28 -12.55
N GLY A 635 46.42 -7.92 -12.09
CA GLY A 635 46.95 -9.14 -12.73
C GLY A 635 47.76 -8.87 -13.99
N GLY A 636 48.02 -7.62 -14.38
CA GLY A 636 48.91 -7.25 -15.49
C GLY A 636 48.31 -7.39 -16.89
N ALA A 637 47.00 -7.75 -16.98
CA ALA A 637 46.27 -7.85 -18.24
C ALA A 637 45.04 -6.93 -18.23
N GLY A 638 44.74 -6.26 -19.34
CA GLY A 638 43.62 -5.36 -19.51
C GLY A 638 44.02 -3.89 -19.53
N ASP A 639 43.00 -2.98 -19.41
CA ASP A 639 43.21 -1.54 -19.49
C ASP A 639 43.56 -0.91 -18.15
N SER A 640 44.43 0.09 -18.19
CA SER A 640 44.73 0.94 -17.03
C SER A 640 43.51 1.78 -16.62
N TRP A 641 43.33 1.99 -15.34
CA TRP A 641 42.24 2.81 -14.84
C TRP A 641 42.70 4.23 -14.51
N SER A 642 42.06 5.24 -15.17
CA SER A 642 42.35 6.66 -14.99
C SER A 642 41.08 7.43 -14.64
N PRO A 643 40.71 7.52 -13.38
CA PRO A 643 39.52 8.28 -12.95
C PRO A 643 39.69 9.79 -13.17
N LYS A 644 38.55 10.51 -13.16
CA LYS A 644 38.54 11.98 -13.24
C LYS A 644 37.67 12.53 -12.10
N ASN A 645 38.01 13.73 -11.61
CA ASN A 645 37.10 14.45 -10.73
C ASN A 645 35.86 14.90 -11.52
N TYR A 646 34.75 15.12 -10.84
CA TYR A 646 33.48 15.59 -11.45
C TYR A 646 33.66 16.96 -12.15
N GLU A 647 34.46 17.82 -11.54
CA GLU A 647 34.75 19.18 -12.05
C GLU A 647 35.88 19.21 -13.11
N GLY A 648 36.43 18.06 -13.48
CA GLY A 648 37.65 17.93 -14.29
C GLY A 648 38.91 17.96 -13.44
N GLY A 649 40.00 18.46 -13.85
CA GLY A 649 41.30 18.64 -13.20
C GLY A 649 41.50 18.27 -11.73
N GLY A 650 42.70 18.49 -11.19
CA GLY A 650 43.01 18.31 -9.78
C GLY A 650 43.25 19.65 -9.08
N SER A 651 43.19 19.65 -7.74
CA SER A 651 43.42 20.84 -6.90
C SER A 651 44.77 20.82 -6.17
N GLY A 652 45.68 19.92 -6.53
CA GLY A 652 46.98 19.77 -5.86
C GLY A 652 46.86 19.09 -4.48
N PRO A 653 47.80 19.34 -3.57
CA PRO A 653 47.77 18.77 -2.23
C PRO A 653 46.50 19.19 -1.48
N THR A 654 45.75 18.23 -0.95
CA THR A 654 44.55 18.48 -0.15
C THR A 654 44.52 17.54 1.05
N THR A 655 43.89 17.96 2.16
CA THR A 655 43.79 17.09 3.33
C THR A 655 42.85 15.91 3.02
N LEU A 656 43.07 14.76 3.65
CA LEU A 656 42.21 13.58 3.56
C LEU A 656 40.76 13.95 3.87
N ARG A 657 40.51 14.75 4.90
CA ARG A 657 39.22 15.32 5.28
C ARG A 657 38.55 16.02 4.10
N ARG A 658 39.23 16.98 3.49
CA ARG A 658 38.67 17.77 2.38
C ARG A 658 38.43 16.90 1.13
N GLY A 659 39.31 15.90 0.90
CA GLY A 659 39.12 14.93 -0.15
C GLY A 659 37.78 14.18 -0.03
N LEU A 660 37.34 13.83 1.20
CA LEU A 660 36.05 13.21 1.46
C LEU A 660 34.90 14.24 1.42
N GLU A 661 35.06 15.40 2.05
CA GLU A 661 34.06 16.46 2.14
C GLU A 661 33.63 16.96 0.78
N PHE A 662 34.57 17.15 -0.13
CA PHE A 662 34.33 17.57 -1.52
C PHE A 662 34.27 16.42 -2.51
N SER A 663 34.29 15.19 -2.00
CA SER A 663 34.07 13.98 -2.80
C SER A 663 35.07 13.79 -3.96
N LYS A 664 36.36 14.14 -3.77
CA LYS A 664 37.39 14.06 -4.81
C LYS A 664 37.66 12.61 -5.24
N ASN A 665 37.52 12.33 -6.54
CA ASN A 665 37.73 10.97 -7.10
C ASN A 665 39.20 10.60 -7.13
N LEU A 666 40.05 11.57 -7.55
CA LEU A 666 41.49 11.36 -7.67
C LEU A 666 42.14 11.10 -6.32
N VAL A 667 41.72 11.82 -5.26
CA VAL A 667 42.15 11.53 -3.88
C VAL A 667 41.79 10.10 -3.49
N THR A 668 40.55 9.67 -3.72
CA THR A 668 40.08 8.32 -3.35
C THR A 668 40.86 7.23 -4.10
N ALA A 669 41.11 7.40 -5.39
CA ALA A 669 41.88 6.47 -6.20
C ALA A 669 43.37 6.41 -5.74
N ARG A 670 43.94 7.57 -5.37
CA ARG A 670 45.34 7.63 -4.93
C ARG A 670 45.56 6.95 -3.58
N LEU A 671 44.54 6.87 -2.70
CA LEU A 671 44.63 6.09 -1.47
C LEU A 671 44.97 4.61 -1.71
N LEU A 672 44.66 4.08 -2.88
CA LEU A 672 45.06 2.72 -3.25
C LEU A 672 46.56 2.59 -3.50
N GLN A 673 47.25 3.71 -3.86
CA GLN A 673 48.70 3.70 -4.13
C GLN A 673 49.50 3.99 -2.84
N GLY A 674 49.53 3.08 -1.90
CA GLY A 674 50.31 3.22 -0.66
C GLY A 674 49.59 3.81 0.54
N GLY A 675 48.39 4.43 0.39
CA GLY A 675 47.65 5.01 1.52
C GLY A 675 46.97 3.95 2.41
N ILE A 676 46.74 2.77 1.91
CA ILE A 676 46.08 1.66 2.64
C ILE A 676 47.01 0.47 2.76
N ALA A 677 47.68 0.10 1.68
CA ALA A 677 48.66 -0.95 1.60
C ALA A 677 49.70 -0.59 0.53
N PRO A 678 50.90 -1.19 0.54
CA PRO A 678 51.98 -0.80 -0.40
C PRO A 678 51.64 -0.95 -1.89
N LYS A 679 50.72 -1.86 -2.23
CA LYS A 679 50.28 -2.09 -3.63
C LYS A 679 48.77 -1.88 -3.78
N ALA A 680 48.35 -1.28 -4.88
CA ALA A 680 46.94 -0.95 -5.14
C ALA A 680 45.99 -2.17 -5.07
N PRO A 681 46.31 -3.36 -5.61
CA PRO A 681 45.46 -4.53 -5.43
C PRO A 681 45.30 -4.98 -3.97
N ALA A 682 46.35 -4.84 -3.14
CA ALA A 682 46.28 -5.16 -1.73
C ALA A 682 45.45 -4.12 -0.95
N SER A 683 45.53 -2.85 -1.35
CA SER A 683 44.64 -1.77 -0.83
C SER A 683 43.19 -2.05 -1.16
N LEU A 684 42.89 -2.39 -2.41
CA LEU A 684 41.55 -2.75 -2.85
C LEU A 684 40.98 -3.94 -2.07
N LYS A 685 41.81 -4.97 -1.85
CA LYS A 685 41.38 -6.12 -1.03
C LYS A 685 40.97 -5.73 0.38
N ARG A 686 41.73 -4.83 1.06
CA ARG A 686 41.34 -4.35 2.41
C ARG A 686 40.02 -3.58 2.41
N VAL A 687 39.77 -2.79 1.36
CA VAL A 687 38.46 -2.11 1.22
C VAL A 687 37.34 -3.12 0.99
N CYS A 688 37.59 -4.16 0.19
CA CYS A 688 36.64 -5.25 -0.03
C CYS A 688 36.37 -6.04 1.27
N ASP A 689 37.41 -6.35 2.06
CA ASP A 689 37.24 -7.07 3.33
C ASP A 689 36.32 -6.31 4.29
N ILE A 690 36.48 -4.98 4.41
CA ILE A 690 35.57 -4.13 5.19
C ILE A 690 34.15 -4.16 4.61
N ALA A 691 33.96 -4.12 3.29
CA ALA A 691 32.67 -4.14 2.65
C ALA A 691 31.91 -5.46 2.88
N LEU A 692 32.63 -6.59 2.88
CA LEU A 692 32.08 -7.93 3.18
C LEU A 692 31.71 -8.03 4.68
N GLU A 693 32.59 -7.63 5.58
CA GLU A 693 32.28 -7.61 7.03
C GLU A 693 31.12 -6.67 7.37
N ALA A 694 31.04 -5.54 6.70
CA ALA A 694 29.91 -4.63 6.81
C ALA A 694 28.63 -5.16 6.15
N GLN A 695 28.68 -6.36 5.53
CA GLN A 695 27.57 -6.98 4.82
C GLN A 695 26.89 -6.05 3.79
N ILE A 696 27.66 -5.19 3.13
CA ILE A 696 27.17 -4.35 2.03
C ILE A 696 27.03 -5.22 0.79
N TYR A 697 27.95 -6.16 0.62
CA TYR A 697 28.01 -7.11 -0.47
C TYR A 697 28.22 -8.54 0.07
N ALA A 698 27.67 -9.52 -0.62
CA ALA A 698 27.99 -10.93 -0.38
C ALA A 698 29.35 -11.29 -1.01
N GLU A 699 29.66 -10.67 -2.14
CA GLU A 699 30.90 -10.83 -2.89
C GLU A 699 31.40 -9.46 -3.35
N CYS A 700 32.72 -9.26 -3.28
CA CYS A 700 33.35 -8.02 -3.74
C CYS A 700 34.14 -8.32 -5.02
N GLU A 701 33.76 -7.68 -6.11
CA GLU A 701 34.50 -7.78 -7.36
C GLU A 701 35.78 -6.93 -7.27
N PRO A 702 36.97 -7.55 -7.51
CA PRO A 702 38.24 -6.89 -7.33
C PRO A 702 38.59 -6.02 -8.55
N TYR A 703 37.90 -4.89 -8.75
CA TYR A 703 38.21 -3.92 -9.78
C TYR A 703 38.26 -2.51 -9.20
N TYR A 704 39.17 -1.65 -9.66
CA TYR A 704 39.40 -0.34 -9.03
C TYR A 704 38.19 0.60 -8.99
N PRO A 705 37.34 0.67 -10.02
CA PRO A 705 36.12 1.51 -9.96
C PRO A 705 35.20 1.21 -8.77
N PHE A 706 35.34 0.06 -8.12
CA PHE A 706 34.65 -0.30 -6.88
C PHE A 706 34.76 0.80 -5.82
N VAL A 707 35.95 1.38 -5.61
CA VAL A 707 36.17 2.42 -4.57
C VAL A 707 35.42 3.72 -4.84
N LEU A 708 34.93 3.92 -6.06
CA LEU A 708 34.07 5.05 -6.44
C LEU A 708 32.59 4.68 -6.50
N GLY A 709 32.25 3.43 -6.15
CA GLY A 709 30.88 2.94 -6.07
C GLY A 709 30.31 2.48 -7.41
N ALA A 710 31.12 1.84 -8.26
CA ALA A 710 30.66 1.26 -9.50
C ALA A 710 29.88 -0.04 -9.31
N GLN A 711 30.15 -0.83 -8.27
CA GLN A 711 29.39 -2.04 -7.95
C GLN A 711 28.01 -1.67 -7.35
N PRO A 712 26.88 -2.17 -7.91
CA PRO A 712 25.55 -1.87 -7.41
C PRO A 712 25.32 -2.42 -5.99
N VAL A 713 24.50 -1.71 -5.20
CA VAL A 713 24.19 -2.04 -3.80
C VAL A 713 22.69 -1.96 -3.54
N ARG A 714 22.17 -2.74 -2.60
CA ARG A 714 20.82 -2.53 -2.05
C ARG A 714 20.86 -1.39 -1.04
N MET A 715 19.83 -0.55 -1.06
CA MET A 715 19.74 0.58 -0.13
C MET A 715 19.78 0.13 1.33
N LEU A 716 19.11 -0.95 1.68
CA LEU A 716 19.06 -1.49 3.04
C LEU A 716 20.46 -1.88 3.56
N ASP A 717 21.30 -2.49 2.72
CA ASP A 717 22.64 -2.90 3.11
C ASP A 717 23.57 -1.69 3.28
N LEU A 718 23.47 -0.71 2.38
CA LEU A 718 24.18 0.55 2.52
C LEU A 718 23.78 1.29 3.80
N ALA A 719 22.50 1.31 4.15
CA ALA A 719 22.01 1.92 5.40
C ALA A 719 22.61 1.23 6.64
N GLY A 720 22.71 -0.10 6.62
CA GLY A 720 23.37 -0.87 7.69
C GLY A 720 24.83 -0.47 7.92
N PHE A 721 25.59 -0.18 6.84
CA PHE A 721 26.94 0.35 6.98
C PHE A 721 26.98 1.76 7.60
N TYR A 722 26.10 2.67 7.17
CA TYR A 722 26.07 4.00 7.77
C TYR A 722 25.61 3.98 9.25
N ALA A 723 24.70 3.06 9.61
CA ALA A 723 24.37 2.80 11.02
C ALA A 723 25.59 2.27 11.80
N ALA A 724 26.42 1.41 11.17
CA ALA A 724 27.67 0.94 11.78
C ALA A 724 28.66 2.09 12.01
N VAL A 725 28.74 3.05 11.07
CA VAL A 725 29.59 4.25 11.26
C VAL A 725 29.08 5.08 12.44
N ALA A 726 27.77 5.28 12.58
CA ALA A 726 27.15 5.96 13.73
C ALA A 726 27.48 5.27 15.07
N ASN A 727 27.57 3.92 15.05
CA ASN A 727 27.82 3.04 16.19
C ASN A 727 29.29 2.59 16.35
N GLU A 728 30.23 3.32 15.75
CA GLU A 728 31.67 3.02 15.82
C GLU A 728 32.01 1.56 15.47
N GLY A 729 31.43 1.06 14.36
CA GLY A 729 31.70 -0.23 13.79
C GLY A 729 30.72 -1.35 14.15
N ALA A 730 29.71 -1.10 14.95
CA ALA A 730 28.67 -2.08 15.29
C ALA A 730 27.48 -1.95 14.34
N ARG A 731 27.34 -2.90 13.41
CA ARG A 731 26.27 -2.95 12.42
C ARG A 731 25.06 -3.70 12.97
N PRO A 732 23.90 -3.05 13.13
CA PRO A 732 22.69 -3.72 13.58
C PRO A 732 22.08 -4.57 12.44
N ALA A 733 21.39 -5.66 12.80
CA ALA A 733 20.57 -6.42 11.86
C ALA A 733 19.25 -5.66 11.63
N SER A 734 18.99 -5.28 10.38
CA SER A 734 17.78 -4.52 10.02
C SER A 734 16.54 -5.41 10.00
N TYR A 735 15.41 -4.95 10.58
CA TYR A 735 14.14 -5.66 10.58
C TYR A 735 12.95 -4.69 10.71
N ALA A 736 11.78 -5.16 10.26
CA ALA A 736 10.52 -4.44 10.42
C ALA A 736 9.47 -5.24 11.22
N LEU A 737 9.62 -6.57 11.32
CA LEU A 737 8.67 -7.46 11.98
C LEU A 737 9.07 -7.69 13.44
N GLU A 738 8.25 -7.23 14.40
CA GLU A 738 8.46 -7.48 15.82
C GLU A 738 7.79 -8.77 16.30
N SER A 739 6.52 -8.99 15.94
CA SER A 739 5.82 -10.22 16.28
C SER A 739 4.73 -10.57 15.28
N VAL A 740 4.41 -11.86 15.21
CA VAL A 740 3.23 -12.40 14.54
C VAL A 740 2.49 -13.28 15.53
N GLU A 741 1.23 -12.98 15.76
CA GLU A 741 0.35 -13.72 16.66
C GLU A 741 -0.88 -14.22 15.89
N ARG A 742 -1.35 -15.41 16.26
CA ARG A 742 -2.61 -15.97 15.78
C ARG A 742 -3.38 -16.55 16.96
N ASP A 743 -4.64 -16.16 17.10
CA ASP A 743 -5.53 -16.60 18.17
C ASP A 743 -4.92 -16.45 19.59
N GLY A 744 -4.20 -15.33 19.80
CA GLY A 744 -3.52 -15.02 21.07
C GLY A 744 -2.25 -15.83 21.33
N LYS A 745 -1.79 -16.65 20.37
CA LYS A 745 -0.52 -17.37 20.44
C LYS A 745 0.52 -16.72 19.55
N ALA A 746 1.69 -16.47 20.10
CA ALA A 746 2.84 -15.97 19.32
C ALA A 746 3.35 -17.09 18.40
N LEU A 747 3.37 -16.82 17.10
CA LEU A 747 4.03 -17.64 16.08
C LEU A 747 5.49 -17.22 15.91
N TYR A 748 5.75 -15.93 16.07
CA TYR A 748 7.07 -15.33 15.98
C TYR A 748 7.16 -14.15 16.93
N THR A 749 8.29 -14.01 17.58
CA THR A 749 8.70 -12.81 18.31
C THR A 749 10.15 -12.54 17.97
N HIS A 750 10.47 -11.32 17.55
CA HIS A 750 11.82 -10.93 17.21
C HIS A 750 12.71 -11.04 18.46
N ALA A 751 13.76 -11.82 18.35
CA ALA A 751 14.81 -11.87 19.36
C ALA A 751 15.89 -10.84 19.01
N PRO A 752 16.31 -9.97 19.94
CA PRO A 752 17.42 -9.08 19.70
C PRO A 752 18.64 -9.83 19.20
N ARG A 753 19.25 -9.34 18.14
CA ARG A 753 20.49 -9.91 17.59
C ARG A 753 21.65 -9.03 17.96
N GLU A 754 22.75 -9.64 18.37
CA GLU A 754 24.00 -8.93 18.56
C GLU A 754 24.42 -8.25 17.25
N PRO A 755 24.83 -6.98 17.30
CA PRO A 755 25.29 -6.28 16.11
C PRO A 755 26.58 -6.93 15.57
N VAL A 756 26.66 -7.05 14.27
CA VAL A 756 27.88 -7.54 13.60
C VAL A 756 28.96 -6.47 13.73
N ARG A 757 30.09 -6.84 14.30
CA ARG A 757 31.22 -5.93 14.39
C ARG A 757 32.08 -6.00 13.13
N ILE A 758 32.34 -4.84 12.56
CA ILE A 758 33.32 -4.69 11.48
C ILE A 758 34.71 -4.72 12.12
N GLY A 759 35.33 -5.90 12.18
CA GLY A 759 36.57 -6.14 12.92
C GLY A 759 37.81 -5.61 12.21
N SER A 760 37.77 -5.45 10.89
CA SER A 760 38.89 -4.91 10.07
C SER A 760 39.18 -3.42 10.29
N ALA A 761 38.37 -2.72 11.08
CA ALA A 761 38.59 -1.32 11.42
C ALA A 761 38.26 -1.05 12.89
N ASP A 762 39.11 -0.24 13.53
CA ASP A 762 38.94 0.08 14.94
C ASP A 762 38.00 1.29 15.19
N ARG A 763 37.59 1.48 16.43
CA ARG A 763 36.66 2.54 16.84
C ARG A 763 37.19 3.96 16.57
N VAL A 764 38.50 4.15 16.63
CA VAL A 764 39.14 5.45 16.37
C VAL A 764 38.98 5.85 14.92
N ALA A 765 39.22 4.90 14.00
CA ALA A 765 39.01 5.11 12.55
C ALA A 765 37.54 5.43 12.24
N PHE A 766 36.60 4.72 12.86
CA PHE A 766 35.15 5.02 12.71
C PHE A 766 34.79 6.41 13.26
N TYR A 767 35.33 6.80 14.40
CA TYR A 767 35.09 8.13 14.95
C TYR A 767 35.67 9.24 14.06
N GLN A 768 36.92 9.10 13.60
CA GLN A 768 37.52 10.02 12.65
C GLN A 768 36.68 10.11 11.36
N LEU A 769 36.26 8.99 10.80
CA LEU A 769 35.36 8.97 9.63
C LEU A 769 34.04 9.71 9.92
N LYS A 770 33.42 9.48 11.07
CA LYS A 770 32.19 10.17 11.50
C LYS A 770 32.36 11.68 11.46
N THR A 771 33.46 12.20 12.01
CA THR A 771 33.73 13.66 12.04
C THR A 771 34.00 14.21 10.63
N MET A 772 34.65 13.45 9.75
CA MET A 772 34.82 13.83 8.34
C MET A 772 33.50 13.87 7.60
N LEU A 773 32.62 12.90 7.83
CA LEU A 773 31.25 12.86 7.26
C LEU A 773 30.36 14.00 7.80
N GLN A 774 30.62 14.48 9.00
CA GLN A 774 29.98 15.69 9.53
C GLN A 774 30.41 16.92 8.72
N GLY A 775 31.70 17.04 8.36
CA GLY A 775 32.19 18.11 7.50
C GLY A 775 31.52 18.14 6.11
N VAL A 776 31.15 16.99 5.56
CA VAL A 776 30.35 16.92 4.30
C VAL A 776 29.05 17.71 4.42
N THR A 777 28.39 17.67 5.59
CA THR A 777 27.11 18.36 5.84
C THR A 777 27.32 19.81 6.28
N GLN A 778 28.49 20.17 6.81
CA GLN A 778 28.81 21.54 7.22
C GLN A 778 29.12 22.45 6.02
N HIS A 779 30.08 22.03 5.20
CA HIS A 779 30.63 22.85 4.12
C HIS A 779 30.99 22.09 2.86
N GLY A 780 30.77 20.74 2.87
CA GLY A 780 31.03 19.89 1.72
C GLY A 780 29.85 19.75 0.76
N THR A 781 29.79 18.63 0.06
CA THR A 781 28.77 18.36 -0.98
C THR A 781 27.32 18.30 -0.48
N ALA A 782 27.09 18.23 0.84
CA ALA A 782 25.77 18.27 1.48
C ALA A 782 25.57 19.55 2.34
N ALA A 783 26.22 20.65 2.00
CA ALA A 783 26.15 21.93 2.74
C ALA A 783 24.72 22.53 2.86
N ALA A 784 23.76 22.06 2.06
CA ALA A 784 22.34 22.37 2.25
C ALA A 784 21.83 21.93 3.64
N LEU A 785 22.54 21.01 4.34
CA LEU A 785 22.28 20.60 5.73
C LEU A 785 23.09 21.40 6.78
N SER A 786 23.84 22.44 6.40
CA SER A 786 24.74 23.19 7.31
C SER A 786 24.04 23.68 8.57
N LYS A 787 22.79 24.13 8.50
CA LYS A 787 21.99 24.57 9.66
C LYS A 787 21.71 23.46 10.69
N VAL A 788 21.85 22.20 10.32
CA VAL A 788 21.62 21.02 11.16
C VAL A 788 22.85 20.13 11.26
N SER A 789 24.00 20.56 10.76
CA SER A 789 25.24 19.76 10.70
C SER A 789 25.79 19.37 12.09
N ALA A 790 25.41 20.06 13.16
CA ALA A 790 25.73 19.62 14.51
C ALA A 790 25.07 18.27 14.89
N TYR A 791 24.02 17.88 14.20
CA TYR A 791 23.20 16.71 14.48
C TYR A 791 23.33 15.60 13.42
N VAL A 792 23.96 15.89 12.28
CA VAL A 792 23.93 15.01 11.09
C VAL A 792 25.30 14.89 10.47
N ALA A 793 25.69 13.67 10.18
CA ALA A 793 26.83 13.34 9.32
C ALA A 793 26.33 12.52 8.12
N GLY A 794 27.02 12.60 6.98
CA GLY A 794 26.59 11.82 5.82
C GLY A 794 27.41 12.06 4.56
N LYS A 795 27.05 11.39 3.48
CA LYS A 795 27.74 11.46 2.19
C LYS A 795 26.76 11.53 1.04
N THR A 796 26.99 12.39 0.07
CA THR A 796 26.32 12.41 -1.21
C THR A 796 26.93 11.40 -2.17
N GLY A 797 26.11 10.83 -3.03
CA GLY A 797 26.53 9.98 -4.15
C GLY A 797 25.91 10.43 -5.44
N THR A 798 26.69 10.30 -6.52
CA THR A 798 26.22 10.48 -7.87
C THR A 798 26.93 9.42 -8.69
N SER A 799 26.18 8.63 -9.45
CA SER A 799 26.76 7.67 -10.38
C SER A 799 27.18 8.35 -11.68
N GLU A 800 27.87 7.60 -12.51
CA GLU A 800 28.28 8.08 -13.84
C GLU A 800 27.11 8.62 -14.65
N ASN A 801 27.30 9.72 -15.36
CA ASN A 801 26.31 10.40 -16.17
C ASN A 801 25.08 10.88 -15.40
N GLU A 802 25.18 11.07 -14.07
CA GLU A 802 24.06 11.45 -13.20
C GLU A 802 22.83 10.53 -13.35
N ASN A 803 23.05 9.22 -13.46
CA ASN A 803 21.94 8.25 -13.53
C ASN A 803 21.28 8.03 -12.17
N ASP A 804 22.08 8.06 -11.10
CA ASP A 804 21.64 7.84 -9.72
C ASP A 804 22.11 8.99 -8.83
N ALA A 805 21.23 9.58 -8.06
CA ALA A 805 21.52 10.58 -7.05
C ALA A 805 21.21 10.00 -5.65
N TRP A 806 22.20 10.04 -4.75
CA TRP A 806 22.12 9.47 -3.42
C TRP A 806 22.44 10.48 -2.31
N PHE A 807 21.84 10.25 -1.19
CA PHE A 807 22.32 10.73 0.11
C PHE A 807 22.19 9.60 1.11
N ALA A 808 23.26 9.31 1.84
CA ALA A 808 23.26 8.43 3.00
C ALA A 808 23.87 9.19 4.18
N GLY A 809 23.11 9.33 5.25
CA GLY A 809 23.55 10.07 6.43
C GLY A 809 22.89 9.55 7.70
N PHE A 810 23.39 9.99 8.84
CA PHE A 810 22.92 9.53 10.15
C PHE A 810 22.97 10.64 11.19
N THR A 811 22.13 10.49 12.21
CA THR A 811 22.20 11.16 13.51
C THR A 811 22.78 10.16 14.54
N ASN A 812 22.73 10.48 15.82
CA ASN A 812 23.04 9.48 16.86
C ASN A 812 22.04 8.32 16.86
N GLU A 813 20.79 8.60 16.50
CA GLU A 813 19.66 7.68 16.69
C GLU A 813 19.26 6.95 15.43
N ILE A 814 19.31 7.63 14.27
CA ILE A 814 18.81 7.08 13.00
C ILE A 814 19.78 7.29 11.85
N THR A 815 19.71 6.38 10.90
CA THR A 815 20.28 6.49 9.55
C THR A 815 19.19 6.76 8.54
N VAL A 816 19.41 7.76 7.67
CA VAL A 816 18.51 8.14 6.58
C VAL A 816 19.23 7.95 5.27
N VAL A 817 18.64 7.15 4.37
CA VAL A 817 19.16 6.96 3.01
C VAL A 817 18.07 7.34 2.01
N VAL A 818 18.47 8.14 1.01
CA VAL A 818 17.59 8.57 -0.09
C VAL A 818 18.27 8.30 -1.42
N TRP A 819 17.54 7.72 -2.35
CA TRP A 819 17.92 7.54 -3.75
C TRP A 819 16.89 8.16 -4.68
N VAL A 820 17.37 8.74 -5.81
CA VAL A 820 16.54 9.23 -6.91
C VAL A 820 17.20 8.82 -8.22
N GLY A 821 16.40 8.31 -9.17
CA GLY A 821 16.85 7.86 -10.48
C GLY A 821 15.70 7.37 -11.35
N TYR A 822 15.99 6.96 -12.56
CA TYR A 822 15.00 6.35 -13.46
C TYR A 822 15.13 4.84 -13.46
N ASP A 823 13.99 4.14 -13.56
CA ASP A 823 13.98 2.72 -13.90
C ASP A 823 14.16 2.56 -15.40
N ASN A 824 14.99 1.59 -15.79
CA ASN A 824 15.25 1.31 -17.20
C ASN A 824 14.41 0.12 -17.64
N ALA A 825 13.29 0.36 -18.27
CA ALA A 825 12.46 -0.70 -18.84
C ALA A 825 13.06 -1.33 -20.11
N ASP A 826 13.93 -0.57 -20.81
CA ASP A 826 14.53 -0.92 -22.11
C ASP A 826 16.02 -1.23 -22.03
N GLY A 827 16.60 -1.26 -20.80
CA GLY A 827 18.03 -1.46 -20.60
C GLY A 827 18.91 -0.22 -20.82
N SER A 828 18.38 0.86 -21.39
CA SER A 828 19.08 2.14 -21.51
C SER A 828 18.96 2.97 -20.23
N ARG A 829 20.06 3.50 -19.70
CA ARG A 829 20.04 4.36 -18.51
C ARG A 829 19.67 5.78 -18.86
N LYS A 830 18.54 6.28 -18.30
CA LYS A 830 18.12 7.67 -18.43
C LYS A 830 18.78 8.52 -17.35
N THR A 831 19.58 9.50 -17.74
CA THR A 831 20.25 10.43 -16.83
C THR A 831 19.28 11.40 -16.16
N LEU A 832 19.55 11.78 -14.92
CA LEU A 832 18.87 12.89 -14.22
C LEU A 832 19.22 14.26 -14.86
N GLY A 833 20.34 14.36 -15.58
CA GLY A 833 20.78 15.56 -16.27
C GLY A 833 21.96 16.24 -15.57
N ARG A 834 22.72 17.01 -16.34
CA ARG A 834 23.93 17.66 -15.88
C ARG A 834 23.68 18.51 -14.62
N GLY A 835 24.48 18.33 -13.60
CA GLY A 835 24.38 19.02 -12.32
C GLY A 835 23.34 18.47 -11.35
N GLN A 836 22.56 17.44 -11.74
CA GLN A 836 21.56 16.83 -10.86
C GLN A 836 22.20 15.78 -9.96
N THR A 837 23.05 16.24 -9.06
CA THR A 837 23.82 15.42 -8.13
C THR A 837 23.02 15.02 -6.88
N GLY A 838 23.55 14.11 -6.08
CA GLY A 838 22.97 13.77 -4.78
C GLY A 838 22.76 14.97 -3.87
N GLY A 839 23.66 15.95 -3.93
CA GLY A 839 23.56 17.22 -3.17
C GLY A 839 22.34 18.06 -3.57
N HIS A 840 22.03 18.12 -4.86
CA HIS A 840 20.90 18.90 -5.38
C HIS A 840 19.56 18.19 -5.32
N VAL A 841 19.54 16.86 -5.48
CA VAL A 841 18.29 16.10 -5.62
C VAL A 841 17.92 15.36 -4.32
N SER A 842 18.85 14.59 -3.75
CA SER A 842 18.54 13.70 -2.62
C SER A 842 18.68 14.38 -1.26
N VAL A 843 19.62 15.33 -1.10
CA VAL A 843 19.82 16.05 0.17
C VAL A 843 18.58 16.85 0.59
N PRO A 844 17.86 17.59 -0.28
CA PRO A 844 16.62 18.28 0.11
C PRO A 844 15.54 17.31 0.62
N ILE A 845 15.41 16.14 0.03
CA ILE A 845 14.48 15.09 0.48
C ILE A 845 14.89 14.60 1.86
N ALA A 846 16.17 14.26 2.05
CA ALA A 846 16.72 13.81 3.33
C ALA A 846 16.56 14.87 4.43
N SER A 847 16.73 16.16 4.10
CA SER A 847 16.50 17.28 5.04
C SER A 847 15.05 17.28 5.56
N ASN A 848 14.07 17.11 4.68
CA ASN A 848 12.66 17.02 5.07
C ASN A 848 12.36 15.78 5.93
N ILE A 849 12.99 14.64 5.60
CA ILE A 849 12.86 13.40 6.37
C ILE A 849 13.45 13.57 7.78
N LEU A 850 14.62 14.17 7.91
CA LEU A 850 15.24 14.44 9.22
C LEU A 850 14.37 15.34 10.08
N GLN A 851 13.83 16.43 9.53
CA GLN A 851 12.90 17.30 10.23
C GLN A 851 11.64 16.55 10.66
N ALA A 852 11.09 15.73 9.78
CA ALA A 852 9.93 14.89 10.09
C ALA A 852 10.25 13.86 11.19
N ALA A 853 11.43 13.25 11.18
CA ALA A 853 11.84 12.31 12.22
C ALA A 853 11.87 12.98 13.60
N TRP A 854 12.46 14.16 13.71
CA TRP A 854 12.47 14.93 14.97
C TRP A 854 11.06 15.35 15.40
N ALA A 855 10.19 15.74 14.47
CA ALA A 855 8.79 16.06 14.74
C ALA A 855 7.95 14.83 15.18
N ASN A 856 8.37 13.61 14.82
CA ASN A 856 7.72 12.35 15.17
C ASN A 856 8.41 11.61 16.33
N GLY A 857 9.16 12.32 17.17
CA GLY A 857 9.67 11.82 18.45
C GLY A 857 11.08 11.21 18.40
N VAL A 858 11.78 11.25 17.26
CA VAL A 858 13.21 10.92 17.24
C VAL A 858 13.99 12.02 17.96
N PRO A 859 14.86 11.70 18.94
CA PRO A 859 15.62 12.72 19.66
C PRO A 859 16.53 13.51 18.72
N LYS A 860 16.62 14.82 18.95
CA LYS A 860 17.53 15.72 18.24
C LYS A 860 18.70 16.09 19.15
N THR A 861 19.73 15.25 19.13
CA THR A 861 20.92 15.39 19.96
C THR A 861 22.15 15.68 19.10
N PRO A 862 23.05 16.59 19.49
CA PRO A 862 24.33 16.78 18.78
C PRO A 862 25.09 15.46 18.66
N LEU A 863 25.81 15.29 17.55
CA LEU A 863 26.61 14.07 17.32
C LEU A 863 27.54 13.82 18.51
N ARG A 864 27.51 12.60 19.02
CA ARG A 864 28.28 12.19 20.21
C ARG A 864 29.76 12.21 19.90
N GLY A 865 30.56 12.57 20.93
CA GLY A 865 32.00 12.39 20.94
C GLY A 865 32.42 10.92 20.77
N PRO A 866 33.71 10.62 20.85
CA PRO A 866 34.19 9.24 20.79
C PRO A 866 33.70 8.44 21.98
N SER A 867 33.50 7.12 21.80
CA SER A 867 33.20 6.22 22.91
C SER A 867 34.30 6.25 24.01
N SER A 868 33.96 5.75 25.19
CA SER A 868 34.93 5.61 26.29
C SER A 868 36.15 4.75 25.92
N GLU A 869 35.95 3.80 25.01
CA GLU A 869 37.01 2.94 24.50
C GLU A 869 37.89 3.64 23.45
N ALA A 870 37.34 4.51 22.63
CA ALA A 870 38.09 5.25 21.60
C ALA A 870 38.76 6.51 22.16
N ARG A 871 38.18 7.16 23.17
CA ARG A 871 38.64 8.47 23.73
C ARG A 871 40.10 8.49 24.14
N PRO A 872 40.69 7.46 24.80
CA PRO A 872 42.08 7.46 25.19
C PRO A 872 43.07 7.54 24.02
N PHE A 873 42.63 7.17 22.84
CA PHE A 873 43.44 7.12 21.62
C PHE A 873 43.18 8.30 20.69
N ILE A 874 42.54 9.38 21.15
CA ILE A 874 42.22 10.57 20.36
C ILE A 874 42.70 11.84 21.06
N ALA A 875 43.46 12.67 20.32
CA ALA A 875 43.79 14.03 20.71
C ALA A 875 43.10 15.04 19.77
N ASP A 876 42.54 16.07 20.39
CA ASP A 876 41.82 17.14 19.69
C ASP A 876 42.76 18.35 19.57
N LEU A 877 43.16 18.72 18.34
CA LEU A 877 44.11 19.81 18.11
C LEU A 877 43.63 20.76 17.01
N PRO A 878 43.84 22.07 17.18
CA PRO A 878 43.51 23.08 16.20
C PRO A 878 44.46 23.00 14.99
N ILE A 879 43.87 22.93 13.76
CA ILE A 879 44.60 22.93 12.48
C ILE A 879 44.03 24.00 11.54
N ASP A 880 44.82 24.41 10.57
CA ASP A 880 44.35 25.04 9.37
C ASP A 880 43.76 23.94 8.47
N PRO A 881 42.46 24.00 8.10
CA PRO A 881 41.81 22.92 7.37
C PRO A 881 42.32 22.76 5.91
N HIS A 882 43.01 23.75 5.37
CA HIS A 882 43.54 23.72 3.99
C HIS A 882 44.92 23.09 3.93
N SER A 883 45.83 23.55 4.72
CA SER A 883 47.20 23.04 4.79
C SER A 883 47.34 21.82 5.69
N GLY A 884 46.38 21.54 6.58
CA GLY A 884 46.48 20.52 7.62
C GLY A 884 47.49 20.82 8.69
N GLN A 885 48.10 21.99 8.71
CA GLN A 885 49.12 22.38 9.73
C GLN A 885 48.48 22.77 11.03
N ARG A 886 49.18 22.44 12.13
CA ARG A 886 48.78 22.85 13.47
C ARG A 886 48.87 24.36 13.60
N VAL A 887 47.87 24.99 14.23
CA VAL A 887 47.85 26.42 14.57
C VAL A 887 47.78 26.61 16.07
N ALA A 888 48.35 27.71 16.55
CA ALA A 888 48.45 27.99 18.00
C ALA A 888 47.11 28.40 18.63
N GLY A 889 46.15 28.88 17.84
CA GLY A 889 44.81 29.27 18.30
C GLY A 889 43.94 29.60 17.10
N GLY A 890 42.65 29.56 17.33
CA GLY A 890 41.69 29.66 16.21
C GLY A 890 41.67 28.46 15.30
N GLY A 891 41.30 28.22 14.29
CA GLY A 891 41.40 27.08 13.39
C GLY A 891 40.32 26.00 13.65
N PHE A 892 40.36 24.95 12.86
CA PHE A 892 39.45 23.80 12.92
C PHE A 892 39.98 22.78 13.94
N LEU A 893 39.13 22.31 14.86
CA LEU A 893 39.51 21.28 15.83
C LEU A 893 39.49 19.92 15.17
N GLU A 894 40.67 19.35 14.89
CA GLU A 894 40.84 18.05 14.26
C GLU A 894 41.08 16.95 15.28
N HIS A 895 40.63 15.73 15.00
CA HIS A 895 40.68 14.56 15.86
C HIS A 895 41.76 13.58 15.40
N PHE A 896 42.87 13.60 16.12
CA PHE A 896 44.06 12.80 15.77
C PHE A 896 44.06 11.48 16.53
N ARG A 897 44.45 10.41 15.85
CA ARG A 897 44.77 9.14 16.49
C ARG A 897 46.10 9.28 17.28
N THR A 898 46.11 8.74 18.49
CA THR A 898 47.31 8.69 19.35
C THR A 898 47.71 7.24 19.65
N SER A 899 48.93 7.05 20.16
CA SER A 899 49.37 5.78 20.76
C SER A 899 48.65 5.54 22.09
N GLY A 900 48.58 4.27 22.56
CA GLY A 900 47.85 3.87 23.76
C GLY A 900 48.31 4.48 25.09
N ASP A 901 49.49 5.09 25.13
CA ASP A 901 49.99 5.85 26.28
C ASP A 901 49.59 7.34 26.30
N GLY A 902 48.76 7.74 25.30
CA GLY A 902 48.31 9.12 25.12
C GLY A 902 49.42 10.09 24.72
N LYS A 903 50.66 9.64 24.60
CA LYS A 903 51.78 10.44 24.12
C LYS A 903 51.81 10.41 22.59
N MET A 904 51.91 11.59 22.07
CA MET A 904 52.06 11.79 20.63
C MET A 904 53.47 12.25 20.35
N ALA A 905 54.17 11.60 19.45
CA ALA A 905 55.41 12.10 18.91
C ALA A 905 55.10 13.42 18.19
N ASP A 906 55.92 14.47 18.44
CA ASP A 906 55.78 15.80 17.79
C ASP A 906 55.69 15.71 16.27
N THR A 907 56.28 14.67 15.68
CA THR A 907 56.24 14.35 14.26
C THR A 907 54.88 13.89 13.75
N GLN A 908 53.96 13.40 14.62
CA GLN A 908 52.63 12.94 14.18
C GLN A 908 51.64 14.07 13.90
N PHE A 909 51.95 15.28 14.38
CA PHE A 909 51.12 16.49 14.21
C PHE A 909 51.65 17.43 13.14
N ARG A 910 52.84 17.25 12.76
CA ARG A 910 53.31 17.88 11.56
C ARG A 910 52.68 17.12 10.37
N LEU A 911 52.59 17.80 9.30
CA LEU A 911 52.27 17.26 8.00
C LEU A 911 52.54 15.76 7.94
N VAL A 912 51.71 15.03 7.19
CA VAL A 912 51.98 13.68 6.75
C VAL A 912 53.47 13.42 6.61
N PRO A 913 53.99 12.31 7.13
CA PRO A 913 55.36 11.96 6.88
C PRO A 913 55.63 12.15 5.38
N ARG A 914 56.71 12.83 5.06
CA ARG A 914 57.14 13.04 3.66
C ARG A 914 57.08 11.75 2.84
N GLU A 915 57.42 10.61 3.45
CA GLU A 915 57.36 9.30 2.87
C GLU A 915 55.94 8.89 2.42
N THR A 916 54.90 9.25 3.18
CA THR A 916 53.52 8.93 2.81
C THR A 916 53.05 9.79 1.62
N LEU A 917 53.43 11.03 1.58
CA LEU A 917 53.15 11.94 0.46
C LEU A 917 53.83 11.48 -0.83
N TYR A 918 55.09 11.03 -0.71
CA TYR A 918 55.90 10.49 -1.82
C TYR A 918 55.35 9.15 -2.30
N ALA A 919 55.02 8.22 -1.39
CA ALA A 919 54.41 6.95 -1.73
C ALA A 919 53.08 7.11 -2.50
N MET A 920 52.44 8.26 -2.42
CA MET A 920 51.20 8.60 -3.18
C MET A 920 51.49 9.29 -4.53
N ARG A 921 52.74 9.53 -4.90
CA ARG A 921 53.10 10.05 -6.24
C ARG A 921 53.41 8.87 -7.17
N PRO A 922 52.78 8.81 -8.35
CA PRO A 922 53.02 7.73 -9.30
C PRO A 922 54.43 7.72 -9.88
N ASP A 923 55.16 8.84 -9.83
CA ASP A 923 56.38 9.12 -10.57
C ASP A 923 57.64 9.20 -9.70
N ALA A 924 57.55 8.84 -8.38
CA ALA A 924 58.71 8.80 -7.50
C ALA A 924 59.62 7.63 -7.92
N GLU A 925 60.58 7.86 -8.77
CA GLU A 925 61.71 6.96 -8.92
C GLU A 925 62.53 6.95 -7.61
N ASP A 926 62.98 5.77 -7.16
CA ASP A 926 63.71 5.52 -5.88
C ASP A 926 65.01 6.31 -5.71
N GLY A 927 65.32 7.22 -6.61
CA GLY A 927 66.54 7.96 -6.69
C GLY A 927 66.54 9.43 -6.14
N ASP A 928 65.41 10.00 -5.91
CA ASP A 928 65.29 11.46 -5.73
C ASP A 928 65.07 11.90 -4.29
N LEU A 929 65.45 11.12 -3.32
CA LEU A 929 65.34 11.44 -1.90
C LEU A 929 66.31 12.55 -1.42
N ASN A 930 67.32 12.93 -2.18
CA ASN A 930 68.33 13.90 -1.80
C ASN A 930 68.10 15.33 -2.34
N GLY A 931 67.06 15.55 -3.18
CA GLY A 931 66.82 16.89 -3.78
C GLY A 931 65.71 17.69 -3.10
N ALA A 932 65.17 17.28 -1.97
CA ALA A 932 63.92 17.77 -1.41
C ALA A 932 64.08 18.84 -0.25
N GLU A 933 65.20 19.51 -0.11
CA GLU A 933 65.29 20.66 0.83
C GLU A 933 64.46 21.86 0.34
N ASP A 934 64.10 21.92 -0.92
CA ASP A 934 63.35 23.05 -1.50
C ASP A 934 61.84 22.82 -1.64
N GLY A 935 61.31 21.67 -1.21
CA GLY A 935 59.89 21.33 -1.35
C GLY A 935 58.92 22.13 -0.52
N ALA A 936 59.41 22.89 0.48
CA ALA A 936 58.58 23.76 1.30
C ALA A 936 58.18 25.06 0.60
N SER A 937 59.01 25.50 -0.37
CA SER A 937 58.74 26.73 -1.15
C SER A 937 57.70 26.53 -2.27
N VAL A 938 57.64 25.34 -2.84
CA VAL A 938 56.70 25.04 -3.94
C VAL A 938 55.23 24.97 -3.48
N ALA A 939 54.99 24.64 -2.21
CA ALA A 939 53.64 24.70 -1.65
C ALA A 939 53.16 26.13 -1.41
N GLY A 940 54.08 27.06 -1.10
CA GLY A 940 53.74 28.48 -0.91
C GLY A 940 53.37 29.20 -2.21
N ASP A 941 54.08 28.90 -3.31
CA ASP A 941 53.84 29.59 -4.60
C ASP A 941 52.58 29.05 -5.30
N TYR A 942 52.15 27.80 -5.08
CA TYR A 942 50.95 27.28 -5.64
C TYR A 942 49.67 27.83 -4.99
N TYR A 943 49.76 28.28 -3.74
CA TYR A 943 48.66 28.94 -3.01
C TYR A 943 48.61 30.45 -3.21
N GLY A 944 49.68 31.09 -3.59
CA GLY A 944 49.77 32.55 -3.77
C GLY A 944 48.95 33.07 -4.96
N ASN A 945 48.65 32.28 -5.93
CA ASN A 945 47.90 32.68 -7.13
C ASN A 945 46.38 32.39 -7.05
N MET A 946 45.86 31.88 -5.94
CA MET A 946 44.41 31.64 -5.78
C MET A 946 43.68 32.70 -4.93
N THR A 947 44.38 33.72 -4.45
CA THR A 947 43.78 34.87 -3.75
C THR A 947 43.32 35.99 -4.70
N GLY A 948 42.77 35.63 -5.86
CA GLY A 948 41.96 36.53 -6.65
C GLY A 948 40.66 36.79 -5.88
N GLU A 949 40.59 37.93 -5.21
CA GLU A 949 39.41 38.44 -4.54
C GLU A 949 38.22 38.41 -5.50
N ARG A 950 37.28 37.51 -5.23
CA ARG A 950 35.92 37.67 -5.75
C ARG A 950 35.21 38.64 -4.81
N PRO A 951 34.62 39.73 -5.30
CA PRO A 951 33.80 40.61 -4.49
C PRO A 951 32.64 39.78 -3.88
N ALA A 952 32.40 40.03 -2.61
CA ALA A 952 31.28 39.44 -1.88
C ALA A 952 29.96 39.82 -2.57
N PRO A 953 29.00 38.92 -2.71
CA PRO A 953 27.68 39.25 -3.20
C PRO A 953 26.97 40.19 -2.25
N ASP A 954 26.33 41.24 -2.81
CA ASP A 954 25.51 42.20 -2.10
C ASP A 954 24.39 41.47 -1.32
N PRO A 955 24.20 41.71 -0.02
CA PRO A 955 23.20 41.04 0.79
C PRO A 955 21.74 41.35 0.45
N LEU A 956 21.46 42.24 -0.51
CA LEU A 956 20.12 42.81 -0.74
C LEU A 956 19.44 42.44 -2.07
N ASP A 957 20.03 41.62 -2.94
CA ASP A 957 19.34 41.17 -4.17
C ASP A 957 19.36 39.64 -4.38
N PRO A 958 18.31 38.92 -3.94
CA PRO A 958 18.17 37.46 -4.16
C PRO A 958 17.64 37.09 -5.56
N PHE A 959 17.35 38.04 -6.47
CA PHE A 959 16.68 37.75 -7.76
C PHE A 959 17.25 38.50 -8.94
N GLY A 960 18.57 38.53 -9.11
CA GLY A 960 19.20 39.10 -10.25
C GLY A 960 18.96 38.27 -11.55
N GLU A 961 18.00 38.70 -12.39
CA GLU A 961 17.82 38.18 -13.74
C GLU A 961 19.02 38.64 -14.63
N ARG A 962 19.84 37.68 -15.08
CA ARG A 962 20.82 37.93 -16.13
C ARG A 962 20.32 37.39 -17.48
N GLN A 963 20.07 38.25 -18.41
CA GLN A 963 19.90 37.96 -19.84
C GLN A 963 21.15 37.28 -20.41
N PRO A 964 21.04 36.31 -21.33
CA PRO A 964 22.18 35.69 -21.98
C PRO A 964 22.74 36.59 -23.09
N PRO A 965 24.08 36.63 -23.28
CA PRO A 965 24.68 37.37 -24.39
C PRO A 965 24.43 36.66 -25.73
N ARG A 966 24.10 37.43 -26.75
CA ARG A 966 23.90 37.03 -28.13
C ARG A 966 25.17 36.39 -28.69
N SER A 967 25.03 35.17 -29.23
CA SER A 967 26.10 34.48 -29.98
C SER A 967 26.41 35.13 -31.31
N ARG A 968 27.67 35.37 -31.60
CA ARG A 968 28.22 35.55 -32.97
C ARG A 968 28.45 34.14 -33.56
N ARG A 969 27.86 33.90 -34.72
CA ARG A 969 28.18 32.78 -35.62
C ARG A 969 29.66 32.81 -36.03
N ALA A 970 30.30 31.67 -35.97
CA ALA A 970 31.40 31.30 -36.87
C ALA A 970 31.11 29.89 -37.38
N GLN A 971 31.00 29.76 -38.69
CA GLN A 971 31.01 28.54 -39.47
C GLN A 971 32.42 27.97 -39.52
N GLY A 972 32.54 26.65 -39.50
CA GLY A 972 33.81 25.96 -39.78
C GLY A 972 33.67 24.46 -39.52
N ASP A 973 33.39 23.77 -40.60
CA ASP A 973 33.73 22.39 -41.01
C ASP A 973 33.77 21.20 -40.03
N LEU A 974 32.90 20.31 -40.32
CA LEU A 974 32.89 18.85 -40.55
C LEU A 974 34.28 18.21 -40.70
N ASP A 975 34.54 17.12 -39.96
CA ASP A 975 34.55 15.78 -40.49
C ASP A 975 35.19 14.80 -39.50
N SER A 976 34.50 13.63 -39.42
CA SER A 976 35.04 12.32 -39.16
C SER A 976 35.87 12.08 -37.88
N TYR A 977 35.27 11.26 -36.96
CA TYR A 977 35.88 10.03 -36.48
C TYR A 977 34.86 9.21 -35.67
N GLY A 978 34.51 8.06 -36.24
CA GLY A 978 34.66 6.74 -35.67
C GLY A 978 33.46 6.30 -34.81
N GLN A 979 32.41 5.80 -35.45
CA GLN A 979 31.65 4.68 -34.88
C GLN A 979 32.60 3.49 -34.80
N ASP A 980 32.88 3.03 -33.59
CA ASP A 980 33.12 1.60 -33.30
C ASP A 980 33.35 1.35 -31.80
N ALA A 981 32.82 0.20 -31.37
CA ALA A 981 33.13 -0.47 -30.12
C ALA A 981 32.14 -0.33 -28.95
N TYR A 982 30.96 -0.91 -29.12
CA TYR A 982 30.39 -1.68 -28.03
C TYR A 982 29.94 -3.04 -28.58
N ARG A 983 30.78 -4.05 -28.47
CA ARG A 983 30.38 -5.47 -28.53
C ARG A 983 30.07 -5.95 -27.10
N PRO A 984 28.91 -6.59 -26.87
CA PRO A 984 28.67 -7.25 -25.59
C PRO A 984 29.54 -8.51 -25.46
N TRP A 985 30.04 -8.74 -24.26
CA TRP A 985 30.76 -9.93 -23.88
C TRP A 985 29.89 -11.20 -24.02
N PRO A 986 30.39 -12.31 -24.56
CA PRO A 986 29.67 -13.57 -24.60
C PRO A 986 29.89 -14.36 -23.31
N GLY A 987 28.79 -14.84 -22.72
CA GLY A 987 28.79 -15.99 -21.85
C GLY A 987 28.63 -15.75 -20.37
N GLN A 988 27.38 -15.66 -19.95
CA GLN A 988 26.92 -16.28 -18.73
C GLN A 988 25.43 -16.70 -18.91
N THR A 989 25.25 -17.96 -19.29
CA THR A 989 23.98 -18.67 -19.16
C THR A 989 23.83 -19.12 -17.70
N ALA A 990 23.02 -18.44 -16.94
CA ALA A 990 22.54 -18.98 -15.69
C ALA A 990 21.57 -20.13 -16.01
N ARG A 991 21.95 -21.36 -15.70
CA ARG A 991 21.03 -22.51 -15.72
C ARG A 991 20.04 -22.38 -14.57
N SER A 992 18.77 -22.25 -14.92
CA SER A 992 17.63 -22.46 -14.01
C SER A 992 17.43 -23.97 -13.78
N PRO A 993 17.15 -24.43 -12.56
CA PRO A 993 16.95 -25.84 -12.26
C PRO A 993 15.47 -26.28 -12.32
N PHE A 994 14.68 -25.80 -13.25
CA PHE A 994 13.32 -26.34 -13.47
C PHE A 994 13.04 -26.51 -14.96
N GLY A 995 12.61 -27.74 -15.29
CA GLY A 995 12.48 -28.31 -16.61
C GLY A 995 11.59 -27.55 -17.57
N GLU A 996 11.95 -27.66 -18.81
CA GLU A 996 11.23 -27.18 -20.00
C GLU A 996 9.95 -27.99 -20.22
N GLU A 997 8.82 -27.31 -20.30
CA GLU A 997 7.66 -27.78 -21.02
C GLU A 997 7.38 -26.82 -22.18
N GLU A 998 7.46 -27.39 -23.38
CA GLU A 998 7.27 -26.73 -24.68
C GLU A 998 5.83 -26.27 -24.85
N VAL A 999 5.55 -24.96 -24.85
CA VAL A 999 4.26 -24.41 -25.27
C VAL A 999 4.43 -23.66 -26.58
N ARG A 1000 3.83 -24.20 -27.62
CA ARG A 1000 3.72 -23.66 -28.98
C ARG A 1000 3.00 -22.29 -28.96
N ARG A 1001 3.60 -21.30 -29.62
CA ARG A 1001 2.99 -20.00 -29.92
C ARG A 1001 1.90 -20.12 -31.00
N PRO A 1002 0.73 -19.50 -30.84
CA PRO A 1002 -0.14 -19.18 -31.95
C PRO A 1002 0.12 -17.78 -32.53
N ARG A 1003 -0.08 -17.68 -33.84
CA ARG A 1003 0.11 -16.55 -34.72
C ARG A 1003 -0.81 -15.37 -34.38
N ARG A 1004 -0.33 -14.13 -34.62
CA ARG A 1004 -1.07 -12.87 -34.64
C ARG A 1004 -2.31 -12.97 -35.51
N ARG A 1005 -3.43 -12.42 -35.01
CA ARG A 1005 -4.51 -11.79 -35.76
C ARG A 1005 -4.81 -10.44 -35.15
N ASP A 1006 -4.99 -9.48 -36.04
CA ASP A 1006 -5.29 -8.07 -35.79
C ASP A 1006 -6.67 -7.83 -35.14
N PRO A 1007 -6.90 -6.63 -34.58
CA PRO A 1007 -8.02 -6.37 -33.71
C PRO A 1007 -9.23 -5.85 -34.48
N ASP A 1008 -10.37 -6.26 -34.04
CA ASP A 1008 -11.60 -5.49 -34.03
C ASP A 1008 -12.67 -6.32 -33.29
N TYR A 1009 -13.25 -5.76 -32.26
CA TYR A 1009 -14.64 -5.75 -31.87
C TYR A 1009 -14.87 -5.57 -30.38
N LEU A 1010 -15.37 -4.36 -30.07
CA LEU A 1010 -16.51 -4.05 -29.18
C LEU A 1010 -16.49 -4.39 -27.68
N PHE A 1011 -16.54 -3.30 -26.95
CA PHE A 1011 -17.17 -3.04 -25.66
C PHE A 1011 -18.19 -4.07 -25.18
N GLY A 1012 -17.90 -4.65 -24.02
CA GLY A 1012 -18.86 -5.29 -23.14
C GLY A 1012 -18.79 -4.60 -21.78
N GLU A 1013 -19.88 -4.01 -21.37
CA GLU A 1013 -20.07 -3.31 -20.11
C GLU A 1013 -19.86 -4.25 -18.93
N ASP A 1014 -19.05 -3.81 -17.99
CA ASP A 1014 -18.82 -4.47 -16.72
C ASP A 1014 -19.82 -3.92 -15.68
N PRO A 1015 -20.64 -4.73 -15.01
CA PRO A 1015 -21.52 -4.24 -13.95
C PRO A 1015 -20.70 -4.05 -12.67
N GLY A 1016 -20.72 -2.82 -12.20
CA GLY A 1016 -20.00 -2.34 -11.02
C GLY A 1016 -20.24 -3.10 -9.71
N TYR A 1017 -19.19 -3.19 -8.96
CA TYR A 1017 -19.16 -3.36 -7.51
C TYR A 1017 -18.49 -2.16 -6.86
#